data_7d2710b0a72b3f1e70716fdc06016ccf
#
_entry.id   7d2710b0a72b3f1e70716fdc06016ccf
#
_cell.length_a   1.000
_cell.length_b   1.000
_cell.length_c   1.000
_cell.angle_alpha   90.00
_cell.angle_beta   90.00
_cell.angle_gamma   90.00
#
_symmetry.space_group_name_H-M   'P 1'
#
loop_
_entity.id
_entity.type
_entity.pdbx_description
1 polymer ?
#
loop_
_entity_poly.entity_id
_entity_poly.type
_entity_poly.pdbx_seq_one_letter_code
_entity_poly.pdbx_strand_id
1 'polypeptide(L)'
;MNFRRIVKVSICLAMLSVSTGLWAQNESRWQNVDINQQNREPRRASFFAYESQDKAQGFDKKESANYLSMEGMWKFNFVKDHNKRPAKFFAVNYDDSKWKDFPVPGLFELNGYGDATYKNVGYAWATQFDPNPPYISETNNYTGSYRRTFDLPTDWKGKDVYFHVGSATSNLTLWVNGKYVGYSEDSKVAAEFNISKYLKPGKNLIAMQVMRWCDGSYFEDQDFWRFTGIAREVYLYARPKLHAADIRLDAGLENNYRDGVLNYNVSLKGGKTDVAIALFDKDGKQIAEASGAQGTIKVPNVKAWTAETPNLYKAFITLKNKQGILEVIPQKIGFRNVEIKNAQLLINGQPILIKGANRHEVDPDGGYLVSVERMIQDIKIMKRLNINAVRTCHYPDDPRWYDLCDEYGLYITAEANLETHGMGYGEKSLAKFPEYLLPHIERNEGNVKSFINHPSIIVWSLGNEGGYGINFEKTYDWVKAQDTTRPVQYERGGYDSKTDIHCPMYVDYKGSEKYCQSDGTKPYIQCEYAHAMGNSEGGFKEYWDLIRKYPKYQGGYIWDFVDQGLRDKSPITGKEIFTYGGDYGRYPASDYNFNCNGIIAPDRRLNPHAYEIQYYHQNIWINDFDAVNGAFKVYNENFFKTTDDQNLTATVYANGQKLTVVEIPEAKGIAPQTTKLIKSDALKYAIGEAESKHAKEEITVNFAFASDGTEALVDKGQVTSRQQFIVSEYQFD
;
A
#
# COMPACT_ATOMS: atom_id res chain seq x y z
N MET A 1 65.27 -32.46 -14.47
CA MET A 1 63.87 -32.91 -14.27
C MET A 1 62.97 -31.69 -14.06
N ASN A 2 62.51 -31.25 -15.03
CA ASN A 2 61.34 -30.61 -15.54
C ASN A 2 60.52 -29.69 -14.57
N PHE A 3 60.99 -28.49 -14.47
CA PHE A 3 60.25 -27.34 -13.91
C PHE A 3 58.96 -27.00 -14.74
N ARG A 4 58.88 -27.39 -16.01
CA ARG A 4 57.74 -27.16 -16.90
C ARG A 4 56.51 -28.06 -16.62
N ARG A 5 56.63 -29.17 -15.91
CA ARG A 5 55.49 -30.04 -15.55
C ARG A 5 54.73 -29.58 -14.30
N ILE A 6 55.43 -28.93 -13.36
CA ILE A 6 54.86 -28.46 -12.11
C ILE A 6 53.98 -27.22 -12.37
N VAL A 7 54.38 -26.32 -13.29
CA VAL A 7 53.60 -25.12 -13.63
C VAL A 7 52.29 -25.45 -14.37
N LYS A 8 52.30 -26.52 -15.23
CA LYS A 8 51.03 -26.92 -15.92
C LYS A 8 50.01 -27.59 -14.99
N VAL A 9 50.43 -28.31 -13.99
CA VAL A 9 49.54 -28.93 -12.98
C VAL A 9 48.97 -27.88 -12.04
N SER A 10 49.78 -26.89 -11.63
CA SER A 10 49.30 -25.79 -10.77
C SER A 10 48.31 -24.87 -11.48
N ILE A 11 48.47 -24.62 -12.79
CA ILE A 11 47.52 -23.80 -13.58
C ILE A 11 46.21 -24.56 -13.81
N CYS A 12 46.24 -25.87 -14.03
CA CYS A 12 45.01 -26.67 -14.13
C CYS A 12 44.27 -26.81 -12.81
N LEU A 13 44.99 -26.94 -11.68
CA LEU A 13 44.37 -26.95 -10.36
C LEU A 13 43.83 -25.56 -9.95
N ALA A 14 44.49 -24.47 -10.33
CA ALA A 14 43.99 -23.12 -10.11
C ALA A 14 42.78 -22.80 -10.98
N MET A 15 42.72 -23.28 -12.22
CA MET A 15 41.51 -23.10 -13.07
C MET A 15 40.34 -23.99 -12.64
N LEU A 16 40.57 -25.19 -12.11
CA LEU A 16 39.53 -26.01 -11.52
C LEU A 16 39.01 -25.45 -10.19
N SER A 17 39.86 -24.86 -9.36
CA SER A 17 39.43 -24.24 -8.09
C SER A 17 38.69 -22.91 -8.33
N VAL A 18 39.04 -22.15 -9.37
CA VAL A 18 38.32 -20.92 -9.74
C VAL A 18 36.98 -21.25 -10.38
N SER A 19 36.85 -22.33 -11.16
CA SER A 19 35.54 -22.72 -11.73
C SER A 19 34.59 -23.31 -10.68
N THR A 20 35.11 -24.08 -9.71
CA THR A 20 34.27 -24.59 -8.61
C THR A 20 33.87 -23.49 -7.62
N GLY A 21 34.75 -22.51 -7.35
CA GLY A 21 34.41 -21.36 -6.52
C GLY A 21 33.32 -20.45 -7.13
N LEU A 22 33.33 -20.22 -8.45
CA LEU A 22 32.31 -19.48 -9.16
C LEU A 22 30.96 -20.20 -9.19
N TRP A 23 30.94 -21.53 -9.26
CA TRP A 23 29.69 -22.32 -9.18
C TRP A 23 29.12 -22.35 -7.76
N ALA A 24 29.97 -22.53 -6.74
CA ALA A 24 29.58 -22.51 -5.33
C ALA A 24 29.07 -21.12 -4.90
N GLN A 25 29.68 -20.02 -5.36
CA GLN A 25 29.17 -18.67 -5.12
C GLN A 25 27.82 -18.41 -5.78
N ASN A 26 27.52 -19.02 -6.93
CA ASN A 26 26.24 -18.85 -7.61
C ASN A 26 25.10 -19.70 -7.04
N GLU A 27 25.38 -20.76 -6.32
CA GLU A 27 24.36 -21.61 -5.71
C GLU A 27 23.91 -21.14 -4.32
N SER A 28 24.68 -20.32 -3.62
CA SER A 28 24.39 -19.87 -2.25
C SER A 28 23.89 -18.40 -2.15
N ARG A 29 23.52 -17.77 -3.27
CA ARG A 29 23.07 -16.35 -3.27
C ARG A 29 21.84 -16.10 -2.37
N TRP A 30 20.96 -17.07 -2.25
CA TRP A 30 19.76 -17.04 -1.41
C TRP A 30 20.03 -17.24 0.10
N GLN A 31 21.30 -17.27 0.48
CA GLN A 31 21.85 -17.29 1.86
C GLN A 31 23.01 -16.29 2.01
N ASN A 32 22.93 -15.14 1.33
CA ASN A 32 23.99 -14.16 1.35
C ASN A 32 23.41 -12.74 1.31
N VAL A 33 23.33 -12.10 2.47
CA VAL A 33 22.77 -10.75 2.66
C VAL A 33 23.44 -9.64 1.85
N ASP A 34 24.59 -9.89 1.26
CA ASP A 34 25.25 -8.97 0.32
C ASP A 34 24.75 -9.12 -1.12
N ILE A 35 23.83 -10.09 -1.38
CA ILE A 35 23.31 -10.40 -2.72
C ILE A 35 21.79 -10.40 -2.72
N ASN A 36 21.16 -9.26 -2.55
CA ASN A 36 19.70 -9.15 -2.64
C ASN A 36 19.19 -9.13 -4.10
N GLN A 37 20.08 -8.90 -5.06
CA GLN A 37 19.78 -8.92 -6.49
C GLN A 37 21.01 -9.16 -7.36
N GLN A 38 20.79 -9.67 -8.58
CA GLN A 38 21.78 -9.76 -9.64
C GLN A 38 21.16 -9.41 -10.99
N ASN A 39 21.71 -8.45 -11.72
CA ASN A 39 21.26 -8.02 -13.03
C ASN A 39 19.79 -7.52 -13.10
N ARG A 40 19.14 -7.26 -11.98
CA ARG A 40 17.87 -6.55 -11.94
C ARG A 40 18.09 -5.10 -12.37
N GLU A 41 17.18 -4.53 -13.14
CA GLU A 41 17.23 -3.10 -13.44
C GLU A 41 17.14 -2.28 -12.13
N PRO A 42 17.75 -1.10 -12.09
CA PRO A 42 17.63 -0.20 -10.93
C PRO A 42 16.17 0.12 -10.59
N ARG A 43 15.86 0.30 -9.32
CA ARG A 43 14.55 0.77 -8.87
C ARG A 43 14.28 2.16 -9.45
N ARG A 44 13.07 2.37 -9.91
CA ARG A 44 12.59 3.62 -10.55
C ARG A 44 11.13 3.86 -10.21
N ALA A 45 10.64 5.06 -10.46
CA ALA A 45 9.23 5.38 -10.35
C ALA A 45 8.37 4.44 -11.23
N SER A 46 7.20 4.09 -10.71
CA SER A 46 6.25 3.25 -11.44
C SER A 46 5.64 4.06 -12.58
N PHE A 47 5.84 3.62 -13.81
CA PHE A 47 5.21 4.15 -15.01
C PHE A 47 5.29 3.15 -16.17
N PHE A 48 4.41 3.31 -17.15
CA PHE A 48 4.46 2.62 -18.41
C PHE A 48 4.66 3.64 -19.57
N ALA A 49 5.47 3.29 -20.56
CA ALA A 49 5.77 4.14 -21.71
C ALA A 49 5.04 3.61 -22.96
N TYR A 50 4.31 4.50 -23.63
CA TYR A 50 3.49 4.22 -24.80
C TYR A 50 4.16 4.72 -26.07
N GLU A 51 3.82 4.12 -27.21
CA GLU A 51 4.31 4.51 -28.53
C GLU A 51 3.69 5.82 -29.07
N SER A 52 2.56 6.26 -28.51
CA SER A 52 1.88 7.50 -28.90
C SER A 52 1.07 8.11 -27.78
N GLN A 53 0.70 9.38 -27.93
CA GLN A 53 -0.14 10.08 -26.96
C GLN A 53 -1.56 9.50 -26.89
N ASP A 54 -2.12 9.10 -28.03
CA ASP A 54 -3.46 8.50 -28.05
C ASP A 54 -3.53 7.23 -27.21
N LYS A 55 -2.51 6.38 -27.30
CA LYS A 55 -2.41 5.18 -26.47
C LYS A 55 -2.16 5.49 -24.99
N ALA A 56 -1.45 6.57 -24.70
CA ALA A 56 -1.15 7.00 -23.34
C ALA A 56 -2.34 7.63 -22.60
N GLN A 57 -3.34 8.19 -23.31
CA GLN A 57 -4.45 8.94 -22.70
C GLN A 57 -5.30 8.13 -21.73
N GLY A 58 -5.51 6.83 -22.00
CA GLY A 58 -6.30 5.92 -21.18
C GLY A 58 -5.57 5.34 -19.98
N PHE A 59 -4.26 5.52 -19.87
CA PHE A 59 -3.41 4.89 -18.84
C PHE A 59 -3.45 3.35 -18.83
N ASP A 60 -4.06 2.71 -19.82
CA ASP A 60 -4.13 1.25 -19.91
C ASP A 60 -2.96 0.72 -20.77
N LYS A 61 -1.96 0.14 -20.09
CA LYS A 61 -0.79 -0.44 -20.76
C LYS A 61 -1.13 -1.60 -21.72
N LYS A 62 -2.29 -2.26 -21.54
CA LYS A 62 -2.73 -3.36 -22.41
C LYS A 62 -3.09 -2.89 -23.81
N GLU A 63 -3.38 -1.59 -23.98
CA GLU A 63 -3.64 -0.97 -25.27
C GLU A 63 -2.37 -0.65 -26.07
N SER A 64 -1.18 -0.75 -25.46
CA SER A 64 0.09 -0.49 -26.10
C SER A 64 0.58 -1.69 -26.92
N ALA A 65 1.07 -1.45 -28.14
CA ALA A 65 1.79 -2.45 -28.93
C ALA A 65 3.13 -2.88 -28.31
N ASN A 66 3.61 -2.14 -27.31
CA ASN A 66 4.82 -2.45 -26.57
C ASN A 66 4.56 -3.32 -25.32
N TYR A 67 3.35 -3.84 -25.12
CA TYR A 67 2.97 -4.70 -24.01
C TYR A 67 2.65 -6.11 -24.46
N LEU A 68 3.11 -7.12 -23.73
CA LEU A 68 2.74 -8.51 -23.93
C LEU A 68 2.54 -9.19 -22.57
N SER A 69 1.30 -9.57 -22.25
CA SER A 69 1.01 -10.29 -21.01
C SER A 69 1.71 -11.65 -20.97
N MET A 70 2.29 -11.94 -19.82
CA MET A 70 2.83 -13.27 -19.51
C MET A 70 1.98 -13.96 -18.43
N GLU A 71 0.81 -13.43 -18.11
CA GLU A 71 -0.16 -14.06 -17.23
C GLU A 71 -0.85 -15.25 -17.89
N GLY A 72 -1.32 -16.19 -17.08
CA GLY A 72 -2.02 -17.40 -17.53
C GLY A 72 -1.29 -18.67 -17.10
N MET A 73 -1.49 -19.78 -17.80
CA MET A 73 -0.97 -21.07 -17.41
C MET A 73 0.49 -21.27 -17.82
N TRP A 74 1.32 -21.70 -16.88
CA TRP A 74 2.73 -22.04 -17.06
C TRP A 74 2.96 -23.51 -16.75
N LYS A 75 3.90 -24.17 -17.41
CA LYS A 75 4.39 -25.48 -16.97
C LYS A 75 5.10 -25.31 -15.63
N PHE A 76 4.74 -26.17 -14.65
CA PHE A 76 5.14 -26.05 -13.26
C PHE A 76 5.58 -27.37 -12.66
N ASN A 77 6.70 -27.31 -11.93
CA ASN A 77 7.19 -28.41 -11.11
C ASN A 77 7.42 -27.93 -9.69
N PHE A 78 6.85 -28.63 -8.72
CA PHE A 78 6.95 -28.32 -7.31
C PHE A 78 7.72 -29.40 -6.57
N VAL A 79 8.61 -28.99 -5.68
CA VAL A 79 9.32 -29.86 -4.74
C VAL A 79 9.27 -29.27 -3.33
N LYS A 80 9.16 -30.14 -2.32
CA LYS A 80 9.20 -29.72 -0.91
C LYS A 80 10.62 -29.46 -0.38
N ASP A 81 11.60 -30.06 -1.00
CA ASP A 81 13.02 -29.96 -0.66
C ASP A 81 13.75 -29.30 -1.85
N HIS A 82 14.40 -28.17 -1.61
CA HIS A 82 15.09 -27.42 -2.65
C HIS A 82 16.11 -28.27 -3.43
N ASN A 83 16.79 -29.18 -2.76
CA ASN A 83 17.79 -30.06 -3.38
C ASN A 83 17.19 -31.05 -4.39
N LYS A 84 15.87 -31.27 -4.36
CA LYS A 84 15.17 -32.16 -5.29
C LYS A 84 14.62 -31.46 -6.52
N ARG A 85 14.90 -30.16 -6.69
CA ARG A 85 14.45 -29.41 -7.87
C ARG A 85 15.04 -30.00 -9.16
N PRO A 86 14.31 -29.93 -10.27
CA PRO A 86 14.80 -30.47 -11.53
C PRO A 86 16.09 -29.76 -11.97
N ALA A 87 17.15 -30.52 -12.17
CA ALA A 87 18.41 -29.99 -12.68
C ALA A 87 18.23 -29.49 -14.12
N LYS A 88 18.83 -28.32 -14.46
CA LYS A 88 18.81 -27.73 -15.79
C LYS A 88 17.41 -27.59 -16.44
N PHE A 89 16.37 -27.48 -15.63
CA PHE A 89 14.99 -27.33 -16.11
C PHE A 89 14.83 -26.12 -17.06
N PHE A 90 15.71 -25.13 -16.97
CA PHE A 90 15.75 -23.94 -17.80
C PHE A 90 16.29 -24.20 -19.22
N ALA A 91 16.83 -25.39 -19.51
CA ALA A 91 17.37 -25.71 -20.83
C ALA A 91 16.21 -25.78 -21.88
N VAL A 92 16.49 -25.30 -23.10
CA VAL A 92 15.48 -25.24 -24.17
C VAL A 92 14.93 -26.60 -24.54
N ASN A 93 15.78 -27.63 -24.50
CA ASN A 93 15.43 -29.01 -24.84
C ASN A 93 15.01 -29.88 -23.63
N TYR A 94 14.76 -29.25 -22.48
CA TYR A 94 14.25 -29.98 -21.29
C TYR A 94 12.83 -30.47 -21.57
N ASP A 95 12.55 -31.74 -21.26
CA ASP A 95 11.22 -32.33 -21.39
C ASP A 95 10.35 -32.00 -20.18
N ASP A 96 9.43 -31.05 -20.36
CA ASP A 96 8.44 -30.63 -19.38
C ASP A 96 7.02 -31.19 -19.66
N SER A 97 6.90 -32.20 -20.53
CA SER A 97 5.63 -32.79 -20.94
C SER A 97 4.82 -33.38 -19.79
N LYS A 98 5.49 -33.84 -18.72
CA LYS A 98 4.88 -34.39 -17.51
C LYS A 98 4.59 -33.33 -16.44
N TRP A 99 4.97 -32.08 -16.65
CA TRP A 99 4.71 -31.02 -15.70
C TRP A 99 3.24 -30.61 -15.72
N LYS A 100 2.73 -30.21 -14.58
CA LYS A 100 1.37 -29.68 -14.47
C LYS A 100 1.31 -28.24 -14.98
N ASP A 101 0.13 -27.77 -15.26
CA ASP A 101 -0.13 -26.36 -15.50
C ASP A 101 -0.42 -25.66 -14.18
N PHE A 102 0.08 -24.43 -14.04
CA PHE A 102 -0.06 -23.60 -12.84
C PHE A 102 -0.35 -22.17 -13.25
N PRO A 103 -1.31 -21.46 -12.59
CA PRO A 103 -1.62 -20.08 -12.93
C PRO A 103 -0.51 -19.13 -12.49
N VAL A 104 -0.24 -18.13 -13.32
CA VAL A 104 0.60 -16.98 -13.00
C VAL A 104 -0.18 -15.72 -13.36
N PRO A 105 -0.48 -14.83 -12.39
CA PRO A 105 -0.19 -14.94 -10.96
C PRO A 105 -0.84 -16.14 -10.29
N GLY A 106 -0.21 -16.63 -9.20
CA GLY A 106 -0.70 -17.75 -8.42
C GLY A 106 0.20 -18.05 -7.22
N LEU A 107 -0.42 -18.47 -6.11
CA LEU A 107 0.25 -18.86 -4.87
C LEU A 107 0.23 -20.37 -4.72
N PHE A 108 1.32 -20.98 -4.25
CA PHE A 108 1.45 -22.44 -4.14
C PHE A 108 0.35 -23.03 -3.28
N GLU A 109 0.16 -22.50 -2.08
CA GLU A 109 -0.71 -23.02 -1.03
C GLU A 109 -2.18 -22.98 -1.46
N LEU A 110 -2.61 -21.95 -2.18
CA LEU A 110 -3.98 -21.81 -2.68
C LEU A 110 -4.24 -22.63 -3.96
N ASN A 111 -3.20 -23.22 -4.55
CA ASN A 111 -3.28 -24.10 -5.71
C ASN A 111 -2.93 -25.55 -5.38
N GLY A 112 -2.98 -25.92 -4.10
CA GLY A 112 -2.80 -27.31 -3.63
C GLY A 112 -1.35 -27.77 -3.50
N TYR A 113 -0.39 -26.82 -3.35
CA TYR A 113 1.01 -27.12 -3.15
C TYR A 113 1.52 -26.52 -1.84
N GLY A 114 2.00 -27.36 -0.93
CA GLY A 114 2.50 -26.90 0.36
C GLY A 114 1.40 -26.71 1.40
N ASP A 115 1.67 -25.92 2.42
CA ASP A 115 0.81 -25.73 3.59
C ASP A 115 0.63 -24.24 3.87
N ALA A 116 -0.63 -23.77 3.93
CA ALA A 116 -0.95 -22.43 4.34
C ALA A 116 -0.56 -22.24 5.81
N THR A 117 0.27 -21.23 6.09
CA THR A 117 0.80 -20.93 7.42
C THR A 117 0.54 -19.49 7.76
N TYR A 118 -0.06 -19.25 8.92
CA TYR A 118 -0.18 -17.93 9.50
C TYR A 118 0.67 -17.83 10.76
N LYS A 119 1.48 -16.78 10.86
CA LYS A 119 2.29 -16.45 12.04
C LYS A 119 2.16 -14.97 12.36
N ASN A 120 1.94 -14.68 13.65
CA ASN A 120 2.03 -13.35 14.21
C ASN A 120 3.50 -13.03 14.55
N VAL A 121 4.07 -13.74 15.50
CA VAL A 121 5.45 -13.50 15.95
C VAL A 121 6.33 -14.69 15.63
N GLY A 122 7.48 -14.40 15.04
CA GLY A 122 8.50 -15.38 14.75
C GLY A 122 8.38 -16.05 13.39
N TYR A 123 9.53 -16.49 12.92
CA TYR A 123 9.66 -17.07 11.58
C TYR A 123 8.87 -18.38 11.42
N ALA A 124 8.29 -18.58 10.25
CA ALA A 124 7.51 -19.77 9.93
C ALA A 124 8.31 -21.07 10.05
N TRP A 125 9.62 -21.03 10.02
CA TRP A 125 10.52 -22.18 10.19
C TRP A 125 11.03 -22.40 11.64
N ALA A 126 10.68 -21.55 12.60
CA ALA A 126 11.21 -21.62 13.97
C ALA A 126 10.94 -22.95 14.70
N THR A 127 9.97 -23.76 14.22
CA THR A 127 9.73 -25.12 14.72
C THR A 127 10.63 -26.20 14.05
N GLN A 128 11.43 -25.84 13.06
CA GLN A 128 12.24 -26.74 12.25
C GLN A 128 13.74 -26.52 12.48
N PHE A 129 14.16 -25.27 12.60
CA PHE A 129 15.52 -24.85 12.92
C PHE A 129 15.53 -23.49 13.58
N ASP A 130 16.55 -23.21 14.37
CA ASP A 130 16.70 -21.92 15.04
C ASP A 130 17.06 -20.82 14.04
N PRO A 131 16.47 -19.60 14.18
CA PRO A 131 16.86 -18.45 13.39
C PRO A 131 18.37 -18.15 13.53
N ASN A 132 19.08 -18.17 12.41
CA ASN A 132 20.50 -17.88 12.31
C ASN A 132 20.84 -17.23 10.96
N PRO A 133 20.47 -15.93 10.76
CA PRO A 133 20.72 -15.24 9.50
C PRO A 133 22.18 -15.27 9.08
N PRO A 134 22.52 -15.49 7.79
CA PRO A 134 21.61 -15.63 6.65
C PRO A 134 21.16 -17.08 6.36
N TYR A 135 21.39 -18.03 7.25
CA TYR A 135 21.13 -19.45 7.01
C TYR A 135 19.62 -19.74 6.87
N ILE A 136 19.29 -20.42 5.79
CA ILE A 136 17.97 -21.00 5.52
C ILE A 136 18.13 -22.50 5.19
N SER A 137 17.34 -23.37 5.81
CA SER A 137 17.36 -24.80 5.50
C SER A 137 16.91 -25.08 4.07
N GLU A 138 17.57 -26.02 3.41
CA GLU A 138 17.15 -26.54 2.11
C GLU A 138 15.99 -27.50 2.22
N THR A 139 15.87 -28.17 3.36
CA THR A 139 14.80 -29.13 3.68
C THR A 139 13.52 -28.34 3.98
N ASN A 140 12.41 -28.81 3.43
CA ASN A 140 11.09 -28.15 3.56
C ASN A 140 11.04 -26.72 3.02
N ASN A 141 12.03 -26.34 2.22
CA ASN A 141 12.07 -25.09 1.49
C ASN A 141 11.45 -25.28 0.12
N TYR A 142 10.13 -25.09 0.04
CA TYR A 142 9.33 -25.35 -1.16
C TYR A 142 9.89 -24.56 -2.34
N THR A 143 10.04 -25.26 -3.45
CA THR A 143 10.60 -24.65 -4.66
C THR A 143 9.72 -24.97 -5.86
N GLY A 144 9.25 -23.90 -6.52
CA GLY A 144 8.53 -23.95 -7.77
C GLY A 144 9.43 -23.61 -8.94
N SER A 145 9.45 -24.47 -9.95
CA SER A 145 10.12 -24.24 -11.22
C SER A 145 9.08 -24.04 -12.31
N TYR A 146 9.16 -22.93 -13.04
CA TYR A 146 8.18 -22.50 -14.03
C TYR A 146 8.81 -22.44 -15.42
N ARG A 147 8.04 -22.79 -16.46
CA ARG A 147 8.46 -22.68 -17.87
C ARG A 147 7.30 -22.21 -18.73
N ARG A 148 7.58 -21.27 -19.63
CA ARG A 148 6.64 -20.80 -20.65
C ARG A 148 7.34 -20.34 -21.90
N THR A 149 6.80 -20.73 -23.06
CA THR A 149 7.23 -20.19 -24.34
C THR A 149 6.33 -19.05 -24.79
N PHE A 150 6.90 -18.12 -25.53
CA PHE A 150 6.19 -17.01 -26.16
C PHE A 150 6.81 -16.69 -27.51
N ASP A 151 6.05 -16.06 -28.39
CA ASP A 151 6.54 -15.55 -29.66
C ASP A 151 6.86 -14.06 -29.50
N LEU A 152 8.11 -13.68 -29.87
CA LEU A 152 8.54 -12.29 -29.80
C LEU A 152 7.83 -11.49 -30.90
N PRO A 153 7.09 -10.41 -30.57
CA PRO A 153 6.47 -9.54 -31.55
C PRO A 153 7.51 -8.98 -32.57
N THR A 154 7.20 -9.01 -33.84
CA THR A 154 8.14 -8.63 -34.92
C THR A 154 8.49 -7.15 -34.91
N ASP A 155 7.57 -6.30 -34.43
CA ASP A 155 7.74 -4.84 -34.28
C ASP A 155 8.60 -4.45 -33.08
N TRP A 156 8.99 -5.42 -32.24
CA TRP A 156 9.95 -5.23 -31.15
C TRP A 156 11.41 -5.36 -31.61
N LYS A 157 11.64 -5.68 -32.86
CA LYS A 157 13.01 -5.77 -33.39
C LYS A 157 13.77 -4.47 -33.17
N GLY A 158 14.96 -4.56 -32.58
CA GLY A 158 15.83 -3.41 -32.31
C GLY A 158 15.51 -2.63 -31.04
N LYS A 159 14.40 -2.92 -30.37
CA LYS A 159 14.06 -2.35 -29.07
C LYS A 159 14.77 -3.08 -27.91
N ASP A 160 14.81 -2.46 -26.74
CA ASP A 160 15.07 -3.13 -25.47
C ASP A 160 13.79 -3.80 -24.99
N VAL A 161 13.89 -5.05 -24.57
CA VAL A 161 12.78 -5.84 -24.06
C VAL A 161 13.03 -6.16 -22.58
N TYR A 162 12.07 -5.85 -21.77
CA TYR A 162 12.11 -6.07 -20.33
C TYR A 162 11.08 -7.11 -19.91
N PHE A 163 11.45 -7.93 -18.93
CA PHE A 163 10.55 -8.84 -18.26
C PHE A 163 10.24 -8.26 -16.88
N HIS A 164 8.96 -8.02 -16.61
CA HIS A 164 8.44 -7.49 -15.38
C HIS A 164 7.74 -8.60 -14.59
N VAL A 165 8.11 -8.76 -13.32
CA VAL A 165 7.41 -9.60 -12.34
C VAL A 165 7.05 -8.72 -11.15
N GLY A 166 5.76 -8.46 -10.96
CA GLY A 166 5.27 -7.48 -9.99
C GLY A 166 5.50 -7.86 -8.53
N SER A 167 5.63 -9.15 -8.25
CA SER A 167 5.87 -9.70 -6.90
C SER A 167 6.31 -11.15 -7.00
N ALA A 168 7.27 -11.57 -6.19
CA ALA A 168 7.68 -12.99 -6.10
C ALA A 168 8.16 -13.33 -4.68
N THR A 169 7.39 -14.12 -3.95
CA THR A 169 7.68 -14.51 -2.56
C THR A 169 8.35 -15.89 -2.53
N SER A 170 9.56 -16.03 -2.03
CA SER A 170 10.42 -15.02 -1.36
C SER A 170 11.49 -14.45 -2.28
N ASN A 171 11.80 -15.11 -3.39
CA ASN A 171 12.81 -14.70 -4.34
C ASN A 171 12.44 -15.12 -5.77
N LEU A 172 13.17 -14.57 -6.74
CA LEU A 172 13.03 -14.91 -8.14
C LEU A 172 14.40 -15.17 -8.78
N THR A 173 14.55 -16.32 -9.42
CA THR A 173 15.67 -16.58 -10.34
C THR A 173 15.13 -16.73 -11.75
N LEU A 174 15.74 -16.06 -12.72
CA LEU A 174 15.27 -15.95 -14.11
C LEU A 174 16.28 -16.50 -15.10
N TRP A 175 15.78 -17.26 -16.09
CA TRP A 175 16.51 -17.70 -17.30
C TRP A 175 15.69 -17.41 -18.55
N VAL A 176 16.39 -17.09 -19.64
CA VAL A 176 15.79 -16.93 -20.97
C VAL A 176 16.59 -17.76 -21.97
N ASN A 177 15.91 -18.61 -22.74
CA ASN A 177 16.52 -19.49 -23.74
C ASN A 177 17.71 -20.32 -23.18
N GLY A 178 17.59 -20.80 -21.95
CA GLY A 178 18.59 -21.61 -21.29
C GLY A 178 19.75 -20.85 -20.65
N LYS A 179 19.77 -19.53 -20.73
CA LYS A 179 20.81 -18.67 -20.17
C LYS A 179 20.31 -17.97 -18.90
N TYR A 180 21.14 -17.96 -17.88
CA TYR A 180 20.87 -17.20 -16.66
C TYR A 180 20.76 -15.70 -16.97
N VAL A 181 19.71 -15.07 -16.45
CA VAL A 181 19.45 -13.63 -16.62
C VAL A 181 19.78 -12.90 -15.33
N GLY A 182 19.12 -13.29 -14.22
CA GLY A 182 19.28 -12.57 -12.97
C GLY A 182 18.53 -13.18 -11.80
N TYR A 183 18.62 -12.47 -10.66
CA TYR A 183 18.07 -12.83 -9.36
C TYR A 183 17.48 -11.58 -8.67
N SER A 184 16.44 -11.73 -7.86
CA SER A 184 15.91 -10.67 -7.02
C SER A 184 15.22 -11.25 -5.81
N GLU A 185 15.36 -10.56 -4.68
CA GLU A 185 14.55 -10.68 -3.46
C GLU A 185 13.66 -9.46 -3.30
N ASP A 186 13.04 -9.26 -2.13
CA ASP A 186 12.01 -8.27 -1.84
C ASP A 186 10.68 -8.62 -2.50
N SER A 187 9.89 -9.41 -1.76
CA SER A 187 8.67 -10.08 -2.26
C SER A 187 7.57 -9.13 -2.70
N LYS A 188 7.59 -7.88 -2.28
CA LYS A 188 6.47 -6.93 -2.42
C LYS A 188 6.75 -5.77 -3.39
N VAL A 189 7.88 -5.81 -4.09
CA VAL A 189 8.24 -4.81 -5.11
C VAL A 189 8.63 -5.51 -6.41
N ALA A 190 8.24 -4.92 -7.54
CA ALA A 190 8.49 -5.51 -8.85
C ALA A 190 9.99 -5.73 -9.14
N ALA A 191 10.31 -6.86 -9.77
CA ALA A 191 11.62 -7.13 -10.34
C ALA A 191 11.57 -6.98 -11.86
N GLU A 192 12.43 -6.15 -12.44
CA GLU A 192 12.54 -5.93 -13.87
C GLU A 192 13.91 -6.35 -14.39
N PHE A 193 13.94 -7.04 -15.53
CA PHE A 193 15.17 -7.53 -16.14
C PHE A 193 15.21 -7.21 -17.62
N ASN A 194 16.27 -6.59 -18.12
CA ASN A 194 16.51 -6.43 -19.55
C ASN A 194 16.92 -7.77 -20.15
N ILE A 195 16.03 -8.38 -20.92
CA ILE A 195 16.24 -9.70 -21.51
C ILE A 195 16.66 -9.64 -22.98
N SER A 196 16.84 -8.45 -23.57
CA SER A 196 17.08 -8.24 -25.00
C SER A 196 18.18 -9.11 -25.60
N LYS A 197 19.32 -9.23 -24.90
CA LYS A 197 20.50 -9.99 -25.39
C LYS A 197 20.29 -11.52 -25.40
N TYR A 198 19.23 -12.00 -24.77
CA TYR A 198 18.91 -13.42 -24.68
C TYR A 198 17.84 -13.85 -25.66
N LEU A 199 17.15 -12.89 -26.29
CA LEU A 199 16.03 -13.14 -27.20
C LEU A 199 16.52 -13.51 -28.63
N LYS A 200 15.67 -14.25 -29.33
CA LYS A 200 15.81 -14.59 -30.73
C LYS A 200 14.48 -14.33 -31.45
N PRO A 201 14.48 -14.12 -32.78
CA PRO A 201 13.23 -14.00 -33.52
C PRO A 201 12.33 -15.23 -33.35
N GLY A 202 11.01 -15.02 -33.30
CA GLY A 202 10.01 -16.07 -33.08
C GLY A 202 9.99 -16.60 -31.65
N LYS A 203 9.93 -17.93 -31.52
CA LYS A 203 9.69 -18.60 -30.24
C LYS A 203 10.85 -18.51 -29.27
N ASN A 204 10.57 -18.04 -28.07
CA ASN A 204 11.49 -17.92 -26.94
C ASN A 204 10.95 -18.68 -25.72
N LEU A 205 11.83 -19.06 -24.81
CA LEU A 205 11.51 -19.71 -23.54
C LEU A 205 11.92 -18.81 -22.37
N ILE A 206 10.98 -18.57 -21.44
CA ILE A 206 11.28 -18.06 -20.11
C ILE A 206 11.17 -19.22 -19.12
N ALA A 207 12.15 -19.33 -18.23
CA ALA A 207 12.10 -20.22 -17.07
C ALA A 207 12.35 -19.41 -15.81
N MET A 208 11.59 -19.68 -14.76
CA MET A 208 11.70 -19.03 -13.46
C MET A 208 11.79 -20.07 -12.35
N GLN A 209 12.41 -19.69 -11.25
CA GLN A 209 12.38 -20.44 -10.01
C GLN A 209 12.06 -19.50 -8.84
N VAL A 210 11.13 -19.94 -7.99
CA VAL A 210 10.70 -19.25 -6.78
C VAL A 210 10.86 -20.22 -5.61
N MET A 211 11.45 -19.75 -4.52
CA MET A 211 11.65 -20.51 -3.29
C MET A 211 10.75 -19.95 -2.19
N ARG A 212 10.34 -20.82 -1.26
CA ARG A 212 9.54 -20.42 -0.10
C ARG A 212 10.32 -19.44 0.80
N TRP A 213 11.59 -19.75 1.06
CA TRP A 213 12.44 -18.97 1.94
C TRP A 213 13.80 -18.70 1.30
N CYS A 214 14.33 -17.53 1.58
CA CYS A 214 15.70 -17.11 1.33
C CYS A 214 16.16 -16.26 2.52
N ASP A 215 17.39 -15.80 2.55
CA ASP A 215 17.87 -14.90 3.61
C ASP A 215 17.08 -13.60 3.69
N GLY A 216 16.53 -13.12 2.55
CA GLY A 216 15.57 -12.01 2.52
C GLY A 216 14.32 -12.26 3.38
N SER A 217 13.93 -13.51 3.62
CA SER A 217 12.79 -13.86 4.47
C SER A 217 12.97 -13.50 5.95
N TYR A 218 14.21 -13.28 6.41
CA TYR A 218 14.49 -12.74 7.74
C TYR A 218 14.01 -11.29 7.92
N PHE A 219 13.79 -10.58 6.82
CA PHE A 219 13.34 -9.19 6.77
C PHE A 219 11.86 -9.07 6.40
N GLU A 220 11.14 -10.20 6.27
CA GLU A 220 9.72 -10.27 5.89
C GLU A 220 8.93 -11.10 6.91
N ASP A 221 9.09 -10.77 8.20
CA ASP A 221 8.48 -11.50 9.31
C ASP A 221 7.17 -10.85 9.80
N GLN A 222 6.37 -10.32 8.87
CA GLN A 222 5.11 -9.66 9.17
C GLN A 222 4.10 -10.59 9.82
N ASP A 223 3.25 -10.04 10.69
CA ASP A 223 2.03 -10.66 11.20
C ASP A 223 1.04 -10.90 10.05
N PHE A 224 1.26 -12.00 9.32
CA PHE A 224 0.49 -12.29 8.11
C PHE A 224 0.58 -13.75 7.68
N TRP A 225 -0.22 -14.15 6.70
CA TRP A 225 -0.06 -15.40 5.99
C TRP A 225 1.32 -15.51 5.32
N ARG A 226 1.85 -16.73 5.26
CA ARG A 226 3.17 -17.03 4.65
C ARG A 226 2.97 -17.80 3.35
N PHE A 227 2.43 -17.14 2.34
CA PHE A 227 2.25 -17.72 1.02
C PHE A 227 3.49 -17.57 0.15
N THR A 228 3.62 -18.53 -0.80
CA THR A 228 4.73 -18.60 -1.76
C THR A 228 4.19 -18.47 -3.18
N GLY A 229 4.90 -17.78 -4.05
CA GLY A 229 4.53 -17.67 -5.45
C GLY A 229 4.58 -16.27 -6.01
N ILE A 230 3.85 -16.04 -7.09
CA ILE A 230 3.78 -14.78 -7.83
C ILE A 230 2.38 -14.20 -7.65
N ALA A 231 2.28 -13.02 -7.03
CA ALA A 231 1.00 -12.47 -6.61
C ALA A 231 0.51 -11.27 -7.45
N ARG A 232 1.37 -10.68 -8.27
CA ARG A 232 1.06 -9.50 -9.07
C ARG A 232 1.36 -9.73 -10.53
N GLU A 233 1.04 -8.75 -11.37
CA GLU A 233 1.16 -8.81 -12.83
C GLU A 233 2.53 -9.29 -13.33
N VAL A 234 2.50 -10.09 -14.41
CA VAL A 234 3.71 -10.53 -15.11
C VAL A 234 3.56 -10.23 -16.60
N TYR A 235 4.50 -9.47 -17.15
CA TYR A 235 4.44 -9.08 -18.56
C TYR A 235 5.83 -8.77 -19.14
N LEU A 236 5.89 -8.79 -20.46
CA LEU A 236 6.99 -8.24 -21.23
C LEU A 236 6.61 -6.85 -21.74
N TYR A 237 7.58 -5.97 -21.83
CA TYR A 237 7.39 -4.69 -22.49
C TYR A 237 8.62 -4.29 -23.28
N ALA A 238 8.41 -3.58 -24.40
CA ALA A 238 9.46 -3.13 -25.27
C ALA A 238 9.64 -1.62 -25.22
N ARG A 239 10.88 -1.15 -25.27
CA ARG A 239 11.21 0.27 -25.28
C ARG A 239 12.26 0.59 -26.34
N PRO A 240 12.25 1.78 -26.94
CA PRO A 240 13.38 2.24 -27.77
C PRO A 240 14.70 2.15 -27.00
N LYS A 241 15.82 2.02 -27.70
CA LYS A 241 17.16 2.03 -27.05
C LYS A 241 17.42 3.33 -26.27
N LEU A 242 16.89 4.43 -26.77
CA LEU A 242 16.88 5.73 -26.13
C LEU A 242 15.51 5.96 -25.49
N HIS A 243 15.45 5.95 -24.16
CA HIS A 243 14.20 6.04 -23.38
C HIS A 243 14.41 6.71 -22.01
N ALA A 244 13.32 7.05 -21.33
CA ALA A 244 13.39 7.53 -19.96
C ALA A 244 13.75 6.38 -18.99
N ALA A 245 14.83 6.50 -18.28
CA ALA A 245 15.24 5.53 -17.25
C ALA A 245 14.43 5.69 -15.97
N ASP A 246 14.20 6.94 -15.57
CA ASP A 246 13.44 7.30 -14.37
C ASP A 246 12.77 8.66 -14.52
N ILE A 247 11.70 8.91 -13.75
CA ILE A 247 10.96 10.17 -13.74
C ILE A 247 10.69 10.58 -12.30
N ARG A 248 11.10 11.80 -11.96
CA ARG A 248 10.76 12.43 -10.70
C ARG A 248 9.89 13.67 -10.93
N LEU A 249 8.76 13.73 -10.21
CA LEU A 249 7.76 14.78 -10.31
C LEU A 249 7.41 15.28 -8.91
N ASP A 250 7.94 16.43 -8.52
CA ASP A 250 7.65 17.05 -7.22
C ASP A 250 6.64 18.18 -7.44
N ALA A 251 5.36 17.91 -7.15
CA ALA A 251 4.26 18.84 -7.32
C ALA A 251 3.88 19.49 -5.98
N GLY A 252 4.39 20.68 -5.73
CA GLY A 252 4.14 21.48 -4.54
C GLY A 252 3.28 22.71 -4.81
N LEU A 253 3.07 23.49 -3.75
CA LEU A 253 2.28 24.73 -3.75
C LEU A 253 3.12 25.88 -3.22
N GLU A 254 2.95 27.08 -3.80
CA GLU A 254 3.50 28.33 -3.33
C GLU A 254 2.38 29.39 -3.15
N ASN A 255 2.73 30.62 -2.70
CA ASN A 255 1.80 31.75 -2.54
C ASN A 255 0.56 31.41 -1.70
N ASN A 256 0.78 30.94 -0.45
CA ASN A 256 -0.26 30.48 0.47
C ASN A 256 -1.11 29.34 -0.13
N TYR A 257 -0.44 28.34 -0.67
CA TYR A 257 -1.04 27.10 -1.22
C TYR A 257 -2.00 27.34 -2.40
N ARG A 258 -1.85 28.49 -3.11
CA ARG A 258 -2.71 28.85 -4.24
C ARG A 258 -2.15 28.40 -5.58
N ASP A 259 -0.86 28.59 -5.78
CA ASP A 259 -0.21 28.39 -7.08
C ASP A 259 0.62 27.10 -7.06
N GLY A 260 0.52 26.31 -8.12
CA GLY A 260 1.24 25.04 -8.26
C GLY A 260 2.66 25.24 -8.79
N VAL A 261 3.59 24.45 -8.27
CA VAL A 261 4.97 24.35 -8.74
C VAL A 261 5.29 22.88 -8.97
N LEU A 262 5.51 22.49 -10.23
CA LEU A 262 5.95 21.16 -10.60
C LEU A 262 7.44 21.20 -10.96
N ASN A 263 8.29 20.68 -10.07
CA ASN A 263 9.68 20.40 -10.37
C ASN A 263 9.78 19.00 -10.98
N TYR A 264 10.47 18.85 -12.10
CA TYR A 264 10.57 17.58 -12.79
C TYR A 264 11.99 17.25 -13.20
N ASN A 265 12.30 15.95 -13.21
CA ASN A 265 13.55 15.40 -13.72
C ASN A 265 13.25 14.07 -14.43
N VAL A 266 13.65 13.97 -15.70
CA VAL A 266 13.56 12.78 -16.55
C VAL A 266 14.97 12.28 -16.83
N SER A 267 15.36 11.21 -16.17
CA SER A 267 16.65 10.54 -16.42
C SER A 267 16.57 9.73 -17.71
N LEU A 268 17.57 9.85 -18.58
CA LEU A 268 17.58 9.19 -19.88
C LEU A 268 18.60 8.05 -19.94
N LYS A 269 18.23 6.94 -20.59
CA LYS A 269 19.11 5.81 -20.92
C LYS A 269 19.31 5.78 -22.45
N GLY A 270 20.54 5.51 -22.89
CA GLY A 270 20.86 5.35 -24.32
C GLY A 270 21.27 6.63 -25.04
N GLY A 271 21.32 7.78 -24.37
CA GLY A 271 21.79 9.05 -24.94
C GLY A 271 20.91 10.25 -24.57
N LYS A 272 20.96 11.31 -25.40
CA LYS A 272 20.17 12.53 -25.23
C LYS A 272 19.10 12.62 -26.32
N THR A 273 17.95 13.17 -25.96
CA THR A 273 16.85 13.45 -26.91
C THR A 273 16.04 14.65 -26.42
N ASP A 274 15.16 15.17 -27.25
CA ASP A 274 14.21 16.20 -26.85
C ASP A 274 13.17 15.59 -25.90
N VAL A 275 12.95 16.27 -24.79
CA VAL A 275 11.92 15.95 -23.79
C VAL A 275 10.95 17.12 -23.73
N ALA A 276 9.67 16.84 -23.75
CA ALA A 276 8.61 17.82 -23.53
C ALA A 276 7.64 17.29 -22.48
N ILE A 277 7.14 18.17 -21.62
CA ILE A 277 6.10 17.87 -20.65
C ILE A 277 4.92 18.80 -20.91
N ALA A 278 3.74 18.23 -21.13
CA ALA A 278 2.49 18.97 -21.26
C ALA A 278 1.56 18.60 -20.10
N LEU A 279 1.02 19.60 -19.41
CA LEU A 279 0.12 19.45 -18.27
C LEU A 279 -1.32 19.82 -18.66
N PHE A 280 -2.25 18.95 -18.30
CA PHE A 280 -3.67 19.08 -18.62
C PHE A 280 -4.52 19.08 -17.35
N ASP A 281 -5.58 19.88 -17.33
CA ASP A 281 -6.59 19.84 -16.28
C ASP A 281 -7.54 18.62 -16.44
N LYS A 282 -8.48 18.49 -15.50
CA LYS A 282 -9.47 17.41 -15.50
C LYS A 282 -10.38 17.40 -16.74
N ASP A 283 -10.58 18.55 -17.37
CA ASP A 283 -11.46 18.73 -18.55
C ASP A 283 -10.68 18.50 -19.86
N GLY A 284 -9.38 18.14 -19.78
CA GLY A 284 -8.52 17.85 -20.92
C GLY A 284 -7.94 19.11 -21.59
N LYS A 285 -8.03 20.28 -20.96
CA LYS A 285 -7.41 21.50 -21.44
C LYS A 285 -5.93 21.55 -21.05
N GLN A 286 -5.06 21.77 -22.00
CA GLN A 286 -3.65 22.04 -21.72
C GLN A 286 -3.49 23.37 -20.97
N ILE A 287 -2.86 23.32 -19.82
CA ILE A 287 -2.69 24.49 -18.92
C ILE A 287 -1.24 24.96 -18.82
N ALA A 288 -0.29 24.08 -19.12
CA ALA A 288 1.13 24.42 -19.11
C ALA A 288 1.93 23.42 -19.95
N GLU A 289 3.15 23.84 -20.33
CA GLU A 289 4.12 22.98 -20.99
C GLU A 289 5.55 23.42 -20.68
N ALA A 290 6.50 22.52 -20.80
CA ALA A 290 7.92 22.79 -20.69
C ALA A 290 8.73 21.87 -21.60
N SER A 291 9.94 22.27 -21.93
CA SER A 291 10.91 21.51 -22.71
C SER A 291 12.19 21.31 -21.93
N GLY A 292 12.84 20.16 -22.16
CA GLY A 292 14.06 19.75 -21.47
C GLY A 292 13.83 18.59 -20.51
N ALA A 293 14.90 17.86 -20.19
CA ALA A 293 14.83 16.69 -19.31
C ALA A 293 14.66 17.06 -17.83
N GLN A 294 14.86 18.31 -17.46
CA GLN A 294 14.63 18.81 -16.10
C GLN A 294 14.16 20.27 -16.15
N GLY A 295 13.39 20.69 -15.16
CA GLY A 295 12.89 22.06 -15.09
C GLY A 295 11.81 22.24 -14.03
N THR A 296 11.17 23.40 -14.10
CA THR A 296 10.06 23.79 -13.21
C THR A 296 8.92 24.35 -14.05
N ILE A 297 7.71 23.89 -13.80
CA ILE A 297 6.47 24.42 -14.36
C ILE A 297 5.69 25.11 -13.25
N LYS A 298 5.31 26.39 -13.46
CA LYS A 298 4.45 27.15 -12.55
C LYS A 298 3.04 27.24 -13.11
N VAL A 299 2.06 26.92 -12.30
CA VAL A 299 0.65 26.94 -12.69
C VAL A 299 -0.13 27.80 -11.69
N PRO A 300 -0.63 28.95 -12.09
CA PRO A 300 -1.38 29.82 -11.19
C PRO A 300 -2.76 29.24 -10.85
N ASN A 301 -3.21 29.44 -9.61
CA ASN A 301 -4.55 29.09 -9.13
C ASN A 301 -4.93 27.62 -9.36
N VAL A 302 -4.06 26.68 -8.98
CA VAL A 302 -4.36 25.24 -9.07
C VAL A 302 -5.39 24.83 -8.02
N LYS A 303 -6.14 23.78 -8.34
CA LYS A 303 -6.93 23.05 -7.35
C LYS A 303 -5.98 22.07 -6.65
N ALA A 304 -5.71 22.33 -5.38
CA ALA A 304 -4.82 21.49 -4.58
C ALA A 304 -5.40 20.08 -4.39
N TRP A 305 -4.51 19.10 -4.26
CA TRP A 305 -4.88 17.74 -3.91
C TRP A 305 -4.95 17.58 -2.39
N THR A 306 -6.03 16.97 -1.91
CA THR A 306 -6.21 16.49 -0.53
C THR A 306 -7.05 15.22 -0.55
N ALA A 307 -7.10 14.44 0.55
CA ALA A 307 -8.01 13.30 0.62
C ALA A 307 -9.50 13.70 0.56
N GLU A 308 -9.85 14.91 1.00
CA GLU A 308 -11.22 15.45 0.91
C GLU A 308 -11.55 15.98 -0.49
N THR A 309 -10.55 16.46 -1.22
CA THR A 309 -10.68 17.05 -2.57
C THR A 309 -9.54 16.55 -3.46
N PRO A 310 -9.62 15.32 -3.99
CA PRO A 310 -8.52 14.68 -4.71
C PRO A 310 -8.39 15.20 -6.15
N ASN A 311 -8.02 16.48 -6.29
CA ASN A 311 -7.88 17.12 -7.59
C ASN A 311 -6.58 16.67 -8.28
N LEU A 312 -6.72 16.02 -9.43
CA LEU A 312 -5.61 15.53 -10.24
C LEU A 312 -5.54 16.25 -11.58
N TYR A 313 -4.31 16.44 -12.04
CA TYR A 313 -3.94 16.89 -13.38
C TYR A 313 -3.26 15.72 -14.11
N LYS A 314 -3.26 15.77 -15.45
CA LYS A 314 -2.56 14.78 -16.27
C LYS A 314 -1.32 15.41 -16.89
N ALA A 315 -0.17 14.80 -16.68
CA ALA A 315 1.07 15.15 -17.36
C ALA A 315 1.41 14.10 -18.42
N PHE A 316 1.78 14.53 -19.62
CA PHE A 316 2.35 13.67 -20.66
C PHE A 316 3.80 14.07 -20.88
N ILE A 317 4.71 13.15 -20.59
CA ILE A 317 6.14 13.31 -20.83
C ILE A 317 6.43 12.64 -22.18
N THR A 318 6.82 13.44 -23.19
CA THR A 318 7.08 12.98 -24.55
C THR A 318 8.56 13.06 -24.85
N LEU A 319 9.16 11.94 -25.22
CA LEU A 319 10.50 11.84 -25.76
C LEU A 319 10.42 11.76 -27.27
N LYS A 320 11.16 12.63 -27.97
CA LYS A 320 11.17 12.66 -29.44
C LYS A 320 12.57 12.94 -30.00
N ASN A 321 12.82 12.44 -31.19
CA ASN A 321 14.00 12.73 -31.98
C ASN A 321 13.61 13.20 -33.40
N LYS A 322 14.57 13.31 -34.31
CA LYS A 322 14.32 13.73 -35.69
C LYS A 322 13.41 12.78 -36.47
N GLN A 323 13.27 11.51 -36.06
CA GLN A 323 12.41 10.51 -36.68
C GLN A 323 10.98 10.53 -36.13
N GLY A 324 10.71 11.22 -35.03
CA GLY A 324 9.40 11.33 -34.45
C GLY A 324 9.38 11.03 -32.93
N ILE A 325 8.21 10.64 -32.43
CA ILE A 325 8.00 10.26 -31.03
C ILE A 325 8.70 8.92 -30.76
N LEU A 326 9.52 8.89 -29.72
CA LEU A 326 10.13 7.68 -29.18
C LEU A 326 9.20 7.00 -28.19
N GLU A 327 8.70 7.77 -27.23
CA GLU A 327 7.74 7.29 -26.22
C GLU A 327 6.98 8.45 -25.56
N VAL A 328 5.80 8.14 -25.04
CA VAL A 328 4.96 9.03 -24.23
C VAL A 328 4.66 8.36 -22.92
N ILE A 329 4.90 9.06 -21.81
CA ILE A 329 4.67 8.56 -20.46
C ILE A 329 3.63 9.43 -19.79
N PRO A 330 2.43 8.91 -19.50
CA PRO A 330 1.41 9.63 -18.74
C PRO A 330 1.68 9.53 -17.25
N GLN A 331 1.40 10.60 -16.51
CA GLN A 331 1.45 10.65 -15.05
C GLN A 331 0.29 11.48 -14.50
N LYS A 332 -0.27 11.06 -13.35
CA LYS A 332 -1.24 11.86 -12.59
C LYS A 332 -0.48 12.78 -11.64
N ILE A 333 -0.87 14.05 -11.57
CA ILE A 333 -0.21 15.08 -10.75
C ILE A 333 -1.22 15.64 -9.74
N GLY A 334 -0.88 15.56 -8.46
CA GLY A 334 -1.62 16.23 -7.39
C GLY A 334 -0.73 17.27 -6.70
N PHE A 335 -1.06 18.55 -6.82
CA PHE A 335 -0.32 19.61 -6.16
C PHE A 335 -0.66 19.66 -4.68
N ARG A 336 0.33 19.42 -3.81
CA ARG A 336 0.15 19.51 -2.35
C ARG A 336 1.47 19.70 -1.64
N ASN A 337 1.41 20.27 -0.42
CA ASN A 337 2.54 20.33 0.51
C ASN A 337 2.26 19.45 1.73
N VAL A 338 3.31 18.79 2.24
CA VAL A 338 3.29 18.07 3.50
C VAL A 338 4.33 18.70 4.41
N GLU A 339 3.92 19.11 5.61
CA GLU A 339 4.77 19.87 6.51
C GLU A 339 4.59 19.38 7.95
N ILE A 340 5.63 19.50 8.77
CA ILE A 340 5.51 19.38 10.24
C ILE A 340 5.79 20.75 10.84
N LYS A 341 4.82 21.27 11.59
CA LYS A 341 4.91 22.57 12.26
C LYS A 341 4.14 22.52 13.58
N ASN A 342 4.74 23.08 14.64
CA ASN A 342 4.13 23.15 15.96
C ASN A 342 3.67 21.76 16.48
N ALA A 343 4.49 20.74 16.30
CA ALA A 343 4.19 19.34 16.63
C ALA A 343 2.91 18.82 15.95
N GLN A 344 2.60 19.27 14.75
CA GLN A 344 1.47 18.79 13.94
C GLN A 344 1.92 18.51 12.51
N LEU A 345 1.35 17.44 11.92
CA LEU A 345 1.42 17.11 10.51
C LEU A 345 0.38 17.95 9.76
N LEU A 346 0.82 18.71 8.76
CA LEU A 346 -0.03 19.58 7.98
C LEU A 346 -0.05 19.14 6.52
N ILE A 347 -1.24 19.21 5.92
CA ILE A 347 -1.42 19.15 4.47
C ILE A 347 -1.90 20.52 4.00
N ASN A 348 -1.19 21.13 3.06
CA ASN A 348 -1.52 22.46 2.53
C ASN A 348 -1.80 23.48 3.65
N GLY A 349 -0.97 23.46 4.69
CA GLY A 349 -1.06 24.35 5.84
C GLY A 349 -2.15 24.02 6.88
N GLN A 350 -2.93 22.97 6.69
CA GLN A 350 -3.98 22.54 7.64
C GLN A 350 -3.54 21.33 8.46
N PRO A 351 -3.71 21.33 9.80
CA PRO A 351 -3.33 20.23 10.68
C PRO A 351 -4.40 19.13 10.64
N ILE A 352 -4.29 18.23 9.64
CA ILE A 352 -5.28 17.17 9.43
C ILE A 352 -5.38 16.18 10.59
N LEU A 353 -6.51 15.48 10.67
CA LEU A 353 -6.70 14.31 11.52
C LEU A 353 -6.54 13.02 10.70
N ILE A 354 -5.80 12.07 11.24
CA ILE A 354 -5.63 10.74 10.67
C ILE A 354 -6.72 9.81 11.21
N LYS A 355 -7.75 9.62 10.43
CA LYS A 355 -8.84 8.65 10.65
C LYS A 355 -8.46 7.38 9.89
N GLY A 356 -7.43 6.68 10.40
CA GLY A 356 -6.68 5.68 9.65
C GLY A 356 -7.03 4.23 9.99
N ALA A 357 -6.69 3.34 9.06
CA ALA A 357 -6.63 1.90 9.26
C ALA A 357 -5.36 1.30 8.66
N ASN A 358 -4.82 0.27 9.31
CA ASN A 358 -3.79 -0.59 8.75
C ASN A 358 -4.44 -1.52 7.73
N ARG A 359 -3.86 -1.68 6.53
CA ARG A 359 -4.42 -2.55 5.51
C ARG A 359 -3.40 -3.56 5.03
N HIS A 360 -3.67 -4.84 5.32
CA HIS A 360 -3.03 -5.95 4.62
C HIS A 360 -3.64 -6.12 3.22
N GLU A 361 -2.80 -6.44 2.23
CA GLU A 361 -3.23 -6.76 0.87
C GLU A 361 -3.67 -8.22 0.81
N VAL A 362 -4.96 -8.47 1.11
CA VAL A 362 -5.52 -9.83 1.22
C VAL A 362 -6.91 -9.96 0.63
N ASP A 363 -7.13 -11.06 -0.09
CA ASP A 363 -8.43 -11.49 -0.59
C ASP A 363 -8.75 -12.91 -0.06
N PRO A 364 -10.00 -13.20 0.37
CA PRO A 364 -10.34 -14.50 0.93
C PRO A 364 -10.19 -15.67 -0.05
N ASP A 365 -10.22 -15.42 -1.35
CA ASP A 365 -10.09 -16.41 -2.41
C ASP A 365 -8.70 -16.39 -3.06
N GLY A 366 -8.08 -15.22 -3.14
CA GLY A 366 -6.81 -15.00 -3.84
C GLY A 366 -5.58 -14.92 -2.92
N GLY A 367 -5.74 -14.83 -1.59
CA GLY A 367 -4.63 -14.56 -0.69
C GLY A 367 -4.00 -13.20 -1.01
N TYR A 368 -2.73 -13.17 -1.44
CA TYR A 368 -2.04 -11.94 -1.86
C TYR A 368 -2.49 -11.38 -3.21
N LEU A 369 -3.29 -12.13 -3.98
CA LEU A 369 -3.83 -11.65 -5.26
C LEU A 369 -5.09 -10.84 -5.00
N VAL A 370 -4.99 -9.52 -5.08
CA VAL A 370 -6.11 -8.61 -4.88
C VAL A 370 -6.44 -7.90 -6.19
N SER A 371 -7.67 -8.04 -6.66
CA SER A 371 -8.11 -7.39 -7.90
C SER A 371 -8.33 -5.88 -7.71
N VAL A 372 -8.35 -5.13 -8.82
CA VAL A 372 -8.67 -3.70 -8.82
C VAL A 372 -10.08 -3.46 -8.27
N GLU A 373 -11.04 -4.31 -8.64
CA GLU A 373 -12.42 -4.21 -8.16
C GLU A 373 -12.51 -4.40 -6.63
N ARG A 374 -11.68 -5.31 -6.07
CA ARG A 374 -11.58 -5.49 -4.63
C ARG A 374 -10.94 -4.27 -3.94
N MET A 375 -9.90 -3.70 -4.52
CA MET A 375 -9.29 -2.46 -4.02
C MET A 375 -10.29 -1.31 -4.00
N ILE A 376 -11.09 -1.14 -5.08
CA ILE A 376 -12.15 -0.12 -5.15
C ILE A 376 -13.23 -0.40 -4.10
N GLN A 377 -13.62 -1.66 -3.89
CA GLN A 377 -14.57 -2.02 -2.84
C GLN A 377 -14.03 -1.65 -1.44
N ASP A 378 -12.75 -1.92 -1.17
CA ASP A 378 -12.11 -1.54 0.09
C ASP A 378 -12.15 -0.02 0.30
N ILE A 379 -11.80 0.78 -0.72
CA ILE A 379 -11.88 2.25 -0.66
C ILE A 379 -13.32 2.73 -0.43
N LYS A 380 -14.30 2.13 -1.11
CA LYS A 380 -15.72 2.47 -0.92
C LYS A 380 -16.17 2.22 0.53
N ILE A 381 -15.73 1.13 1.15
CA ILE A 381 -16.02 0.83 2.55
C ILE A 381 -15.29 1.81 3.48
N MET A 382 -14.04 2.13 3.21
CA MET A 382 -13.29 3.13 3.97
C MET A 382 -14.01 4.48 3.98
N LYS A 383 -14.47 4.96 2.82
CA LYS A 383 -15.28 6.19 2.73
C LYS A 383 -16.59 6.08 3.50
N ARG A 384 -17.26 4.93 3.45
CA ARG A 384 -18.47 4.68 4.25
C ARG A 384 -18.22 4.78 5.75
N LEU A 385 -17.02 4.39 6.20
CA LEU A 385 -16.61 4.41 7.61
C LEU A 385 -15.89 5.72 8.01
N ASN A 386 -15.88 6.73 7.12
CA ASN A 386 -15.15 7.99 7.30
C ASN A 386 -13.64 7.80 7.54
N ILE A 387 -13.05 6.70 7.07
CA ILE A 387 -11.61 6.45 7.08
C ILE A 387 -11.00 7.27 5.94
N ASN A 388 -10.00 8.11 6.26
CA ASN A 388 -9.33 9.00 5.31
C ASN A 388 -7.86 8.65 5.07
N ALA A 389 -7.32 7.66 5.78
CA ALA A 389 -5.91 7.31 5.71
C ALA A 389 -5.68 5.80 5.82
N VAL A 390 -4.63 5.32 5.15
CA VAL A 390 -4.18 3.93 5.19
C VAL A 390 -2.68 3.87 5.47
N ARG A 391 -2.26 3.01 6.39
CA ARG A 391 -0.88 2.53 6.46
C ARG A 391 -0.82 1.20 5.72
N THR A 392 0.05 1.11 4.72
CA THR A 392 0.29 -0.14 4.00
C THR A 392 1.10 -1.07 4.89
N CYS A 393 0.41 -1.91 5.64
CA CYS A 393 1.06 -2.77 6.62
C CYS A 393 1.43 -4.13 6.02
N HIS A 394 2.65 -4.60 6.14
CA HIS A 394 3.88 -3.87 6.51
C HIS A 394 4.82 -3.97 5.32
N TYR A 395 4.36 -3.51 4.16
CA TYR A 395 5.03 -3.63 2.85
C TYR A 395 4.35 -2.73 1.81
N PRO A 396 5.01 -2.44 0.69
CA PRO A 396 4.36 -1.77 -0.44
C PRO A 396 3.22 -2.61 -1.03
N ASP A 397 2.05 -1.98 -1.20
CA ASP A 397 0.91 -2.58 -1.91
C ASP A 397 1.15 -2.63 -3.43
N ASP A 398 0.23 -3.25 -4.17
CA ASP A 398 0.20 -3.20 -5.63
C ASP A 398 0.23 -1.74 -6.12
N PRO A 399 1.03 -1.37 -7.13
CA PRO A 399 1.08 0.01 -7.64
C PRO A 399 -0.28 0.63 -7.96
N ARG A 400 -1.25 -0.19 -8.39
CA ARG A 400 -2.63 0.26 -8.68
C ARG A 400 -3.38 0.76 -7.45
N TRP A 401 -3.03 0.30 -6.24
CA TRP A 401 -3.58 0.80 -4.99
C TRP A 401 -3.27 2.29 -4.79
N TYR A 402 -2.03 2.71 -5.06
CA TYR A 402 -1.63 4.12 -4.94
C TYR A 402 -2.32 4.99 -5.98
N ASP A 403 -2.46 4.50 -7.23
CA ASP A 403 -3.22 5.19 -8.28
C ASP A 403 -4.68 5.43 -7.87
N LEU A 404 -5.32 4.44 -7.23
CA LEU A 404 -6.69 4.54 -6.74
C LEU A 404 -6.79 5.48 -5.53
N CYS A 405 -5.81 5.48 -4.62
CA CYS A 405 -5.77 6.40 -3.48
C CYS A 405 -5.55 7.85 -3.94
N ASP A 406 -4.75 8.08 -4.98
CA ASP A 406 -4.59 9.39 -5.62
C ASP A 406 -5.93 9.88 -6.19
N GLU A 407 -6.68 9.00 -6.84
CA GLU A 407 -7.92 9.32 -7.54
C GLU A 407 -9.11 9.51 -6.61
N TYR A 408 -9.25 8.63 -5.63
CA TYR A 408 -10.41 8.63 -4.73
C TYR A 408 -10.19 9.37 -3.41
N GLY A 409 -8.97 9.80 -3.13
CA GLY A 409 -8.64 10.61 -1.96
C GLY A 409 -8.52 9.81 -0.66
N LEU A 410 -7.36 9.15 -0.48
CA LEU A 410 -6.89 8.60 0.79
C LEU A 410 -5.46 9.04 1.04
N TYR A 411 -5.14 9.43 2.27
CA TYR A 411 -3.75 9.66 2.68
C TYR A 411 -3.06 8.31 2.91
N ILE A 412 -1.80 8.19 2.48
CA ILE A 412 -1.03 6.97 2.62
C ILE A 412 0.21 7.21 3.49
N THR A 413 0.37 6.39 4.52
CA THR A 413 1.67 6.09 5.12
C THR A 413 2.22 4.85 4.43
N ALA A 414 3.17 5.06 3.52
CA ALA A 414 3.74 4.00 2.70
C ALA A 414 4.90 3.33 3.43
N GLU A 415 4.75 2.03 3.73
CA GLU A 415 5.74 1.29 4.53
C GLU A 415 6.60 0.36 3.68
N ALA A 416 7.89 0.32 4.00
CA ALA A 416 8.84 -0.58 3.38
C ALA A 416 8.61 -2.03 3.83
N ASN A 417 8.90 -2.99 2.96
CA ASN A 417 8.81 -4.43 3.24
C ASN A 417 9.94 -4.88 4.17
N LEU A 418 9.89 -4.45 5.43
CA LEU A 418 10.97 -4.63 6.40
C LEU A 418 10.40 -4.89 7.80
N GLU A 419 10.49 -6.15 8.23
CA GLU A 419 10.15 -6.58 9.58
C GLU A 419 11.05 -7.73 10.01
N THR A 420 11.64 -7.65 11.20
CA THR A 420 12.54 -8.67 11.76
C THR A 420 12.11 -9.11 13.16
N HIS A 421 10.79 -9.18 13.39
CA HIS A 421 10.17 -9.39 14.70
C HIS A 421 10.68 -10.66 15.39
N GLY A 422 10.90 -11.75 14.65
CA GLY A 422 11.40 -13.02 15.19
C GLY A 422 12.82 -12.98 15.77
N MET A 423 13.60 -11.93 15.49
CA MET A 423 14.90 -11.68 16.15
C MET A 423 14.75 -10.85 17.42
N GLY A 424 13.52 -10.37 17.73
CA GLY A 424 13.23 -9.52 18.87
C GLY A 424 13.81 -8.12 18.78
N TYR A 425 13.59 -7.32 19.80
CA TYR A 425 14.00 -5.90 19.84
C TYR A 425 15.30 -5.66 20.62
N GLY A 426 15.82 -6.72 21.27
CA GLY A 426 17.01 -6.68 22.12
C GLY A 426 18.33 -6.80 21.34
N GLU A 427 19.30 -7.46 21.97
CA GLU A 427 20.66 -7.57 21.44
C GLU A 427 20.78 -8.38 20.15
N LYS A 428 19.79 -9.21 19.83
CA LYS A 428 19.76 -10.01 18.59
C LYS A 428 19.08 -9.31 17.42
N SER A 429 18.51 -8.11 17.62
CA SER A 429 17.84 -7.36 16.56
C SER A 429 18.80 -7.07 15.40
N LEU A 430 18.38 -7.40 14.18
CA LEU A 430 19.17 -7.16 12.95
C LEU A 430 19.41 -5.68 12.69
N ALA A 431 18.62 -4.80 13.30
CA ALA A 431 18.78 -3.35 13.22
C ALA A 431 20.14 -2.87 13.77
N LYS A 432 20.77 -3.65 14.65
CA LYS A 432 22.02 -3.28 15.37
C LYS A 432 23.29 -3.69 14.67
N PHE A 433 23.23 -4.62 13.72
CA PHE A 433 24.39 -5.21 13.08
C PHE A 433 24.62 -4.62 11.68
N PRO A 434 25.71 -3.86 11.45
CA PRO A 434 25.97 -3.15 10.19
C PRO A 434 25.97 -4.03 8.94
N GLU A 435 26.26 -5.33 9.05
CA GLU A 435 26.23 -6.29 7.96
C GLU A 435 24.84 -6.47 7.34
N TYR A 436 23.78 -6.11 8.04
CA TYR A 436 22.39 -6.13 7.55
C TYR A 436 21.91 -4.78 7.03
N LEU A 437 22.78 -3.78 6.87
CA LEU A 437 22.40 -2.46 6.37
C LEU A 437 21.84 -2.53 4.94
N LEU A 438 22.44 -3.34 4.07
CA LEU A 438 22.04 -3.42 2.66
C LEU A 438 20.56 -3.81 2.51
N PRO A 439 20.04 -4.88 3.14
CA PRO A 439 18.60 -5.19 3.09
C PRO A 439 17.69 -4.08 3.62
N HIS A 440 18.09 -3.36 4.67
CA HIS A 440 17.31 -2.24 5.21
C HIS A 440 17.19 -1.10 4.19
N ILE A 441 18.29 -0.70 3.56
CA ILE A 441 18.31 0.35 2.53
C ILE A 441 17.53 -0.09 1.29
N GLU A 442 17.77 -1.31 0.76
CA GLU A 442 17.21 -1.74 -0.51
C GLU A 442 15.68 -1.89 -0.47
N ARG A 443 15.11 -2.34 0.66
CA ARG A 443 13.67 -2.44 0.86
C ARG A 443 13.02 -1.06 0.95
N ASN A 444 13.68 -0.09 1.58
CA ASN A 444 13.24 1.30 1.58
C ASN A 444 13.42 1.95 0.19
N GLU A 445 14.48 1.61 -0.55
CA GLU A 445 14.65 2.03 -1.94
C GLU A 445 13.49 1.53 -2.81
N GLY A 446 13.09 0.27 -2.64
CA GLY A 446 11.95 -0.33 -3.32
C GLY A 446 10.66 0.45 -3.08
N ASN A 447 10.39 0.82 -1.84
CA ASN A 447 9.22 1.61 -1.46
C ASN A 447 9.29 3.06 -2.03
N VAL A 448 10.33 3.79 -1.66
CA VAL A 448 10.43 5.23 -1.96
C VAL A 448 10.54 5.49 -3.45
N LYS A 449 11.46 4.83 -4.17
CA LYS A 449 11.64 5.10 -5.60
C LYS A 449 10.46 4.67 -6.44
N SER A 450 9.82 3.53 -6.13
CA SER A 450 8.69 3.06 -6.92
C SER A 450 7.48 4.00 -6.83
N PHE A 451 7.25 4.64 -5.69
CA PHE A 451 6.01 5.36 -5.41
C PHE A 451 6.18 6.87 -5.18
N ILE A 452 7.35 7.42 -5.45
CA ILE A 452 7.71 8.81 -5.12
C ILE A 452 6.81 9.87 -5.75
N ASN A 453 6.19 9.56 -6.90
CA ASN A 453 5.36 10.49 -7.65
C ASN A 453 3.88 10.54 -7.21
N HIS A 454 3.46 9.69 -6.24
CA HIS A 454 2.07 9.63 -5.79
C HIS A 454 1.75 10.72 -4.78
N PRO A 455 0.76 11.60 -5.04
CA PRO A 455 0.35 12.65 -4.10
C PRO A 455 -0.32 12.11 -2.83
N SER A 456 -0.96 10.96 -2.87
CA SER A 456 -1.58 10.31 -1.71
C SER A 456 -0.60 9.93 -0.62
N ILE A 457 0.65 9.63 -0.97
CA ILE A 457 1.69 9.31 0.03
C ILE A 457 2.11 10.60 0.73
N ILE A 458 1.84 10.66 2.04
CA ILE A 458 2.16 11.81 2.88
C ILE A 458 3.24 11.52 3.91
N VAL A 459 3.53 10.23 4.18
CA VAL A 459 4.56 9.78 5.13
C VAL A 459 5.26 8.54 4.55
N TRP A 460 6.58 8.48 4.67
CA TRP A 460 7.36 7.27 4.48
C TRP A 460 7.55 6.56 5.81
N SER A 461 7.33 5.25 5.86
CA SER A 461 7.57 4.42 7.03
C SER A 461 8.68 3.40 6.74
N LEU A 462 9.70 3.38 7.60
CA LEU A 462 10.94 2.61 7.36
C LEU A 462 10.74 1.09 7.48
N GLY A 463 9.65 0.65 8.11
CA GLY A 463 9.34 -0.74 8.38
C GLY A 463 8.57 -0.90 9.66
N ASN A 464 8.41 -2.15 10.09
CA ASN A 464 7.66 -2.55 11.27
C ASN A 464 8.54 -3.42 12.18
N GLU A 465 8.29 -3.41 13.46
CA GLU A 465 8.74 -4.32 14.54
C GLU A 465 10.12 -4.97 14.36
N GLY A 466 11.10 -4.21 13.84
CA GLY A 466 12.47 -4.68 13.60
C GLY A 466 13.47 -4.35 14.71
N GLY A 467 13.02 -3.76 15.83
CA GLY A 467 13.90 -3.18 16.86
C GLY A 467 14.48 -1.84 16.40
N TYR A 468 15.44 -1.30 17.14
CA TYR A 468 16.08 -0.02 16.81
C TYR A 468 17.60 -0.11 16.85
N GLY A 469 18.26 0.51 15.88
CA GLY A 469 19.71 0.53 15.79
C GLY A 469 20.22 1.26 14.56
N ILE A 470 21.54 1.19 14.38
CA ILE A 470 22.30 1.93 13.36
C ILE A 470 21.75 1.74 11.94
N ASN A 471 21.15 0.58 11.61
CA ASN A 471 20.62 0.32 10.28
C ASN A 471 19.38 1.18 10.01
N PHE A 472 18.46 1.33 10.96
CA PHE A 472 17.32 2.24 10.81
C PHE A 472 17.74 3.71 10.80
N GLU A 473 18.74 4.11 11.61
CA GLU A 473 19.26 5.47 11.59
C GLU A 473 19.82 5.85 10.21
N LYS A 474 20.66 4.97 9.61
CA LYS A 474 21.20 5.18 8.27
C LYS A 474 20.13 5.12 7.18
N THR A 475 19.14 4.25 7.36
CA THR A 475 18.01 4.16 6.42
C THR A 475 17.17 5.44 6.46
N TYR A 476 16.90 5.99 7.64
CA TYR A 476 16.25 7.30 7.77
C TYR A 476 17.03 8.38 7.00
N ASP A 477 18.33 8.48 7.23
CA ASP A 477 19.17 9.48 6.54
C ASP A 477 19.14 9.29 5.01
N TRP A 478 19.15 8.04 4.57
CA TRP A 478 19.05 7.70 3.15
C TRP A 478 17.69 8.15 2.56
N VAL A 479 16.57 7.82 3.22
CA VAL A 479 15.23 8.21 2.74
C VAL A 479 15.09 9.73 2.70
N LYS A 480 15.54 10.45 3.74
CA LYS A 480 15.54 11.93 3.78
C LYS A 480 16.38 12.55 2.65
N ALA A 481 17.44 11.88 2.23
CA ALA A 481 18.25 12.32 1.08
C ALA A 481 17.55 12.06 -0.26
N GLN A 482 16.68 11.03 -0.35
CA GLN A 482 15.89 10.76 -1.56
C GLN A 482 14.67 11.68 -1.67
N ASP A 483 14.01 11.96 -0.56
CA ASP A 483 12.80 12.78 -0.54
C ASP A 483 12.79 13.76 0.64
N THR A 484 12.90 15.04 0.34
CA THR A 484 12.85 16.13 1.31
C THR A 484 11.43 16.69 1.48
N THR A 485 10.45 16.21 0.73
CA THR A 485 9.09 16.78 0.69
C THR A 485 8.12 16.08 1.64
N ARG A 486 8.50 14.93 2.19
CA ARG A 486 7.68 14.14 3.10
C ARG A 486 8.40 13.81 4.40
N PRO A 487 7.69 13.74 5.52
CA PRO A 487 8.23 13.18 6.76
C PRO A 487 8.48 11.67 6.65
N VAL A 488 9.38 11.20 7.51
CA VAL A 488 9.75 9.80 7.66
C VAL A 488 9.44 9.37 9.08
N GLN A 489 8.77 8.23 9.23
CA GLN A 489 8.47 7.63 10.55
C GLN A 489 9.08 6.25 10.71
N TYR A 490 9.33 5.89 11.96
CA TYR A 490 9.61 4.52 12.40
C TYR A 490 9.15 4.35 13.86
N GLU A 491 8.35 3.31 14.12
CA GLU A 491 7.65 3.15 15.40
C GLU A 491 8.60 2.91 16.57
N ARG A 492 9.71 2.16 16.38
CA ARG A 492 10.74 1.96 17.41
C ARG A 492 11.71 3.14 17.55
N GLY A 493 11.61 4.15 16.69
CA GLY A 493 12.37 5.39 16.82
C GLY A 493 11.98 6.21 18.06
N GLY A 494 10.78 6.05 18.57
CA GLY A 494 10.30 6.69 19.78
C GLY A 494 10.48 8.21 19.76
N TYR A 495 11.30 8.72 20.68
CA TYR A 495 11.64 10.14 20.78
C TYR A 495 12.92 10.53 20.02
N ASP A 496 13.61 9.56 19.41
CA ASP A 496 14.87 9.78 18.70
C ASP A 496 14.71 10.73 17.52
N SER A 497 15.80 11.38 17.13
CA SER A 497 15.84 12.29 16.00
C SER A 497 15.62 11.61 14.64
N LYS A 498 15.72 10.29 14.58
CA LYS A 498 15.58 9.49 13.34
C LYS A 498 14.15 8.98 13.12
N THR A 499 13.17 9.74 13.57
CA THR A 499 11.77 9.67 13.17
C THR A 499 11.17 11.08 13.27
N ASP A 500 10.43 11.51 12.26
CA ASP A 500 9.80 12.85 12.24
C ASP A 500 8.48 12.88 13.04
N ILE A 501 7.84 11.72 13.20
CA ILE A 501 6.55 11.52 13.89
C ILE A 501 6.77 10.59 15.08
N HIS A 502 6.18 10.91 16.23
CA HIS A 502 6.06 9.96 17.34
C HIS A 502 4.88 9.05 17.04
N CYS A 503 5.16 7.81 16.62
CA CYS A 503 4.17 6.86 16.12
C CYS A 503 4.21 5.50 16.86
N PRO A 504 3.96 5.47 18.17
CA PRO A 504 3.98 4.23 18.95
C PRO A 504 2.78 3.34 18.59
N MET A 505 2.81 2.10 19.13
CA MET A 505 1.71 1.14 19.03
C MET A 505 1.01 1.00 20.38
N TYR A 506 -0.32 0.92 20.36
CA TYR A 506 -1.19 0.51 21.47
C TYR A 506 -0.97 1.24 22.80
N VAL A 507 -0.59 2.52 22.73
CA VAL A 507 -0.47 3.36 23.94
C VAL A 507 -1.87 3.67 24.46
N ASP A 508 -2.08 3.42 25.75
CA ASP A 508 -3.36 3.69 26.41
C ASP A 508 -3.68 5.19 26.53
N TYR A 509 -4.87 5.51 27.00
CA TYR A 509 -5.34 6.91 27.13
C TYR A 509 -4.43 7.75 28.01
N LYS A 510 -3.94 7.20 29.14
CA LYS A 510 -3.08 7.91 30.08
C LYS A 510 -1.70 8.19 29.49
N GLY A 511 -1.13 7.19 28.83
CA GLY A 511 0.14 7.33 28.11
C GLY A 511 0.05 8.35 26.98
N SER A 512 -1.03 8.30 26.20
CA SER A 512 -1.31 9.24 25.12
C SER A 512 -1.48 10.67 25.64
N GLU A 513 -2.28 10.87 26.69
CA GLU A 513 -2.47 12.18 27.31
C GLU A 513 -1.17 12.72 27.91
N LYS A 514 -0.37 11.87 28.55
CA LYS A 514 0.94 12.26 29.10
C LYS A 514 1.87 12.80 28.02
N TYR A 515 1.94 12.13 26.85
CA TYR A 515 2.74 12.67 25.73
C TYR A 515 2.19 14.01 25.25
N CYS A 516 0.88 14.14 25.11
CA CYS A 516 0.25 15.38 24.65
C CYS A 516 0.51 16.57 25.58
N GLN A 517 0.62 16.33 26.88
CA GLN A 517 0.93 17.34 27.90
C GLN A 517 2.43 17.63 28.05
N SER A 518 3.30 16.82 27.44
CA SER A 518 4.75 17.02 27.47
C SER A 518 5.21 18.12 26.52
N ASP A 519 6.48 18.49 26.62
CA ASP A 519 7.19 19.41 25.71
C ASP A 519 7.64 18.74 24.38
N GLY A 520 7.16 17.52 24.11
CA GLY A 520 7.45 16.79 22.88
C GLY A 520 7.10 17.60 21.62
N THR A 521 8.03 17.66 20.68
CA THR A 521 7.98 18.53 19.48
C THR A 521 7.49 17.83 18.22
N LYS A 522 7.17 16.54 18.31
CA LYS A 522 6.71 15.73 17.18
C LYS A 522 5.19 15.57 17.18
N PRO A 523 4.56 15.47 16.00
CA PRO A 523 3.18 14.99 15.89
C PRO A 523 3.04 13.63 16.57
N TYR A 524 1.92 13.39 17.23
CA TYR A 524 1.57 12.11 17.83
C TYR A 524 0.50 11.43 16.99
N ILE A 525 0.87 10.33 16.34
CA ILE A 525 -0.01 9.55 15.48
C ILE A 525 0.31 8.08 15.73
N GLN A 526 -0.55 7.35 16.39
CA GLN A 526 -0.30 5.94 16.66
C GLN A 526 -0.33 5.14 15.35
N CYS A 527 0.77 4.46 15.01
CA CYS A 527 0.79 3.62 13.80
C CYS A 527 -0.08 2.37 13.95
N GLU A 528 -0.37 1.95 15.20
CA GLU A 528 -1.36 0.94 15.52
C GLU A 528 -2.07 1.28 16.83
N TYR A 529 -3.40 1.22 16.84
CA TYR A 529 -4.22 1.35 18.03
C TYR A 529 -5.56 0.64 17.85
N ALA A 530 -6.39 0.60 18.89
CA ALA A 530 -7.76 0.07 18.87
C ALA A 530 -7.83 -1.32 18.19
N HIS A 531 -7.03 -2.26 18.66
CA HIS A 531 -6.94 -3.63 18.15
C HIS A 531 -8.32 -4.31 18.11
N ALA A 532 -8.79 -4.69 16.93
CA ALA A 532 -10.18 -5.05 16.67
C ALA A 532 -10.47 -6.56 16.69
N MET A 533 -9.58 -7.39 17.26
CA MET A 533 -9.76 -8.84 17.34
C MET A 533 -11.01 -9.21 18.16
N GLY A 534 -11.99 -9.85 17.52
CA GLY A 534 -13.25 -10.25 18.17
C GLY A 534 -14.02 -9.06 18.71
N ASN A 535 -14.20 -8.97 20.03
CA ASN A 535 -14.86 -7.85 20.71
C ASN A 535 -13.86 -6.99 21.50
N SER A 536 -12.59 -6.94 21.08
CA SER A 536 -11.54 -6.27 21.83
C SER A 536 -11.45 -4.76 21.58
N GLU A 537 -11.97 -4.27 20.45
CA GLU A 537 -12.04 -2.85 20.16
C GLU A 537 -13.10 -2.19 21.06
N GLY A 538 -12.65 -1.54 22.13
CA GLY A 538 -13.49 -0.79 23.05
C GLY A 538 -12.84 0.52 23.44
N GLY A 539 -13.64 1.48 23.95
CA GLY A 539 -13.12 2.77 24.37
C GLY A 539 -12.60 3.63 23.22
N PHE A 540 -13.13 3.48 22.02
CA PHE A 540 -12.74 4.27 20.85
C PHE A 540 -13.08 5.76 21.03
N LYS A 541 -14.17 6.03 21.73
CA LYS A 541 -14.57 7.38 22.16
C LYS A 541 -13.45 8.09 22.93
N GLU A 542 -12.83 7.44 23.91
CA GLU A 542 -11.83 8.02 24.79
C GLU A 542 -10.57 8.45 24.01
N TYR A 543 -10.15 7.69 23.00
CA TYR A 543 -9.08 8.11 22.09
C TYR A 543 -9.48 9.37 21.32
N TRP A 544 -10.70 9.39 20.74
CA TRP A 544 -11.15 10.51 19.93
C TRP A 544 -11.47 11.77 20.73
N ASP A 545 -11.87 11.65 22.01
CA ASP A 545 -11.97 12.77 22.94
C ASP A 545 -10.58 13.40 23.16
N LEU A 546 -9.52 12.60 23.34
CA LEU A 546 -8.16 13.11 23.47
C LEU A 546 -7.62 13.71 22.17
N ILE A 547 -7.88 13.09 21.03
CA ILE A 547 -7.48 13.59 19.70
C ILE A 547 -8.09 14.97 19.46
N ARG A 548 -9.37 15.17 19.76
CA ARG A 548 -10.03 16.47 19.61
C ARG A 548 -9.63 17.49 20.67
N LYS A 549 -9.14 17.03 21.83
CA LYS A 549 -8.69 17.90 22.93
C LYS A 549 -7.27 18.43 22.71
N TYR A 550 -6.37 17.63 22.19
CA TYR A 550 -4.93 17.95 22.08
C TYR A 550 -4.48 18.06 20.63
N PRO A 551 -4.13 19.27 20.12
CA PRO A 551 -3.72 19.47 18.74
C PRO A 551 -2.55 18.60 18.26
N LYS A 552 -1.66 18.21 19.20
CA LYS A 552 -0.52 17.33 18.91
C LYS A 552 -0.94 15.89 18.62
N TYR A 553 -2.08 15.42 19.15
CA TYR A 553 -2.62 14.09 18.91
C TYR A 553 -3.52 14.11 17.68
N GLN A 554 -3.01 13.62 16.56
CA GLN A 554 -3.70 13.73 15.28
C GLN A 554 -4.37 12.42 14.81
N GLY A 555 -4.55 11.45 15.71
CA GLY A 555 -5.22 10.20 15.36
C GLY A 555 -4.28 9.00 15.30
N GLY A 556 -4.60 8.04 14.44
CA GLY A 556 -3.82 6.81 14.29
C GLY A 556 -4.43 5.86 13.28
N TYR A 557 -3.83 4.67 13.18
CA TYR A 557 -4.25 3.60 12.27
C TYR A 557 -4.76 2.42 13.10
N ILE A 558 -6.04 2.07 12.92
CA ILE A 558 -6.67 0.92 13.62
C ILE A 558 -6.01 -0.38 13.14
N TRP A 559 -5.73 -1.29 14.04
CA TRP A 559 -5.30 -2.65 13.71
C TRP A 559 -6.50 -3.60 13.72
N ASP A 560 -6.97 -4.19 12.58
CA ASP A 560 -6.63 -3.79 11.24
C ASP A 560 -7.90 -3.62 10.39
N PHE A 561 -7.80 -3.42 9.09
CA PHE A 561 -8.95 -3.12 8.24
C PHE A 561 -9.83 -4.34 7.99
N VAL A 562 -9.24 -5.51 7.67
CA VAL A 562 -10.01 -6.69 7.23
C VAL A 562 -9.53 -7.97 7.90
N ASP A 563 -10.45 -8.76 8.42
CA ASP A 563 -10.16 -10.13 8.85
C ASP A 563 -9.50 -10.91 7.72
N GLN A 564 -8.34 -11.52 8.00
CA GLN A 564 -7.53 -12.19 6.99
C GLN A 564 -7.95 -13.65 6.78
N GLY A 565 -9.23 -13.97 6.95
CA GLY A 565 -9.78 -15.32 6.76
C GLY A 565 -9.82 -15.73 5.29
N LEU A 566 -9.53 -17.02 5.02
CA LEU A 566 -9.63 -17.59 3.68
C LEU A 566 -10.97 -18.31 3.51
N ARG A 567 -11.58 -18.19 2.33
CA ARG A 567 -12.85 -18.87 2.04
C ARG A 567 -12.64 -20.38 1.88
N ASP A 568 -13.44 -21.17 2.58
CA ASP A 568 -13.45 -22.62 2.49
C ASP A 568 -14.83 -23.18 2.88
N LYS A 569 -14.96 -24.47 2.92
CA LYS A 569 -16.16 -25.18 3.39
C LYS A 569 -15.86 -25.91 4.70
N SER A 570 -16.74 -25.75 5.67
CA SER A 570 -16.67 -26.50 6.92
C SER A 570 -16.64 -28.03 6.63
N PRO A 571 -15.65 -28.76 7.11
CA PRO A 571 -15.59 -30.21 6.96
C PRO A 571 -16.71 -30.94 7.71
N ILE A 572 -17.38 -30.25 8.66
CA ILE A 572 -18.45 -30.79 9.48
C ILE A 572 -19.82 -30.55 8.83
N THR A 573 -20.08 -29.34 8.35
CA THR A 573 -21.41 -28.90 7.91
C THR A 573 -21.54 -28.75 6.40
N GLY A 574 -20.43 -28.70 5.66
CA GLY A 574 -20.36 -28.38 4.23
C GLY A 574 -20.72 -26.94 3.87
N LYS A 575 -21.05 -26.09 4.86
CA LYS A 575 -21.36 -24.69 4.65
C LYS A 575 -20.09 -23.88 4.42
N GLU A 576 -20.22 -22.77 3.69
CA GLU A 576 -19.16 -21.77 3.55
C GLU A 576 -18.74 -21.24 4.91
N ILE A 577 -17.44 -21.11 5.11
CA ILE A 577 -16.80 -20.53 6.27
C ILE A 577 -15.62 -19.67 5.82
N PHE A 578 -15.13 -18.83 6.71
CA PHE A 578 -13.80 -18.20 6.60
C PHE A 578 -12.89 -18.86 7.62
N THR A 579 -11.80 -19.42 7.12
CA THR A 579 -10.81 -20.15 7.92
C THR A 579 -9.81 -19.16 8.55
N TYR A 580 -9.15 -19.63 9.59
CA TYR A 580 -8.04 -18.92 10.24
C TYR A 580 -6.79 -19.80 10.27
N GLY A 581 -5.67 -19.28 10.80
CA GLY A 581 -4.39 -19.99 10.80
C GLY A 581 -4.42 -21.39 11.38
N GLY A 582 -5.27 -21.66 12.38
CA GLY A 582 -5.41 -22.96 13.03
C GLY A 582 -6.08 -24.05 12.19
N ASP A 583 -6.82 -23.71 11.15
CA ASP A 583 -7.58 -24.64 10.34
C ASP A 583 -6.68 -25.48 9.39
N TYR A 584 -5.49 -25.01 9.10
CA TYR A 584 -4.53 -25.67 8.19
C TYR A 584 -3.49 -26.52 8.92
N GLY A 585 -3.75 -26.84 10.20
CA GLY A 585 -2.89 -27.69 11.02
C GLY A 585 -1.84 -26.89 11.79
N ARG A 586 -1.05 -27.63 12.57
CA ARG A 586 -0.03 -27.03 13.46
C ARG A 586 1.36 -26.94 12.83
N TYR A 587 1.50 -27.50 11.66
CA TYR A 587 2.80 -27.53 10.98
C TYR A 587 2.74 -26.76 9.66
N PRO A 588 3.73 -25.94 9.35
CA PRO A 588 4.96 -25.74 10.13
C PRO A 588 4.79 -24.96 11.44
N ALA A 589 3.82 -24.08 11.56
CA ALA A 589 3.49 -23.33 12.76
C ALA A 589 2.17 -22.59 12.55
N SER A 590 1.45 -22.24 13.62
CA SER A 590 0.24 -21.42 13.52
C SER A 590 0.02 -20.62 14.80
N ASP A 591 -0.37 -19.36 14.65
CA ASP A 591 -0.86 -18.52 15.74
C ASP A 591 -2.40 -18.40 15.73
N TYR A 592 -3.05 -19.45 15.24
CA TYR A 592 -4.50 -19.65 15.28
C TYR A 592 -5.30 -18.51 14.66
N ASN A 593 -6.29 -17.98 15.39
CA ASN A 593 -7.19 -16.93 14.91
C ASN A 593 -6.66 -15.51 15.12
N PHE A 594 -5.38 -15.34 15.41
CA PHE A 594 -4.78 -14.03 15.59
C PHE A 594 -4.75 -13.17 14.31
N ASN A 595 -5.05 -13.78 13.17
CA ASN A 595 -5.25 -13.12 11.88
C ASN A 595 -6.66 -12.51 11.68
N CYS A 596 -7.54 -12.58 12.68
CA CYS A 596 -8.91 -12.07 12.60
C CYS A 596 -9.05 -10.81 13.46
N ASN A 597 -8.51 -9.70 12.98
CA ASN A 597 -8.44 -8.40 13.68
C ASN A 597 -9.21 -7.30 12.94
N GLY A 598 -10.02 -7.65 11.93
CA GLY A 598 -10.57 -6.71 10.99
C GLY A 598 -11.72 -5.87 11.52
N ILE A 599 -11.75 -4.59 11.12
CA ILE A 599 -12.95 -3.73 11.18
C ILE A 599 -14.08 -4.37 10.38
N ILE A 600 -13.74 -5.11 9.33
CA ILE A 600 -14.67 -5.82 8.46
C ILE A 600 -14.29 -7.29 8.29
N ALA A 601 -15.27 -8.11 8.01
CA ALA A 601 -15.10 -9.54 7.73
C ALA A 601 -14.38 -9.77 6.38
N PRO A 602 -13.85 -11.00 6.11
CA PRO A 602 -13.13 -11.30 4.87
C PRO A 602 -13.95 -11.06 3.59
N ASP A 603 -15.27 -11.24 3.65
CA ASP A 603 -16.21 -10.95 2.56
C ASP A 603 -16.65 -9.48 2.46
N ARG A 604 -16.02 -8.62 3.26
CA ARG A 604 -16.25 -7.17 3.32
C ARG A 604 -17.56 -6.76 3.99
N ARG A 605 -18.24 -7.65 4.72
CA ARG A 605 -19.33 -7.25 5.62
C ARG A 605 -18.75 -6.49 6.82
N LEU A 606 -19.48 -5.48 7.29
CA LEU A 606 -19.08 -4.71 8.48
C LEU A 606 -19.19 -5.58 9.73
N ASN A 607 -18.15 -5.58 10.55
CA ASN A 607 -18.20 -6.09 11.91
C ASN A 607 -18.92 -5.09 12.83
N PRO A 608 -19.44 -5.48 14.00
CA PRO A 608 -20.21 -4.59 14.88
C PRO A 608 -19.50 -3.28 15.25
N HIS A 609 -18.21 -3.34 15.52
CA HIS A 609 -17.39 -2.17 15.92
C HIS A 609 -17.16 -1.17 14.77
N ALA A 610 -17.35 -1.57 13.52
CA ALA A 610 -17.27 -0.65 12.38
C ALA A 610 -18.25 0.53 12.49
N TYR A 611 -19.39 0.35 13.16
CA TYR A 611 -20.38 1.41 13.36
C TYR A 611 -19.92 2.44 14.40
N GLU A 612 -19.17 2.04 15.41
CA GLU A 612 -18.56 2.95 16.38
C GLU A 612 -17.45 3.77 15.70
N ILE A 613 -16.61 3.11 14.88
CA ILE A 613 -15.58 3.77 14.08
C ILE A 613 -16.21 4.82 13.17
N GLN A 614 -17.27 4.46 12.41
CA GLN A 614 -17.98 5.40 11.55
C GLN A 614 -18.45 6.64 12.33
N TYR A 615 -18.96 6.45 13.54
CA TYR A 615 -19.47 7.52 14.37
C TYR A 615 -18.37 8.48 14.82
N TYR A 616 -17.28 7.96 15.40
CA TYR A 616 -16.21 8.83 15.91
C TYR A 616 -15.32 9.42 14.82
N HIS A 617 -15.29 8.81 13.62
CA HIS A 617 -14.63 9.34 12.45
C HIS A 617 -15.45 10.35 11.65
N GLN A 618 -16.73 10.57 11.99
CA GLN A 618 -17.57 11.52 11.24
C GLN A 618 -16.98 12.94 11.22
N ASN A 619 -17.31 13.68 10.15
CA ASN A 619 -16.74 15.01 9.90
C ASN A 619 -17.71 16.15 10.20
N ILE A 620 -18.97 15.88 10.54
CA ILE A 620 -19.96 16.90 10.83
C ILE A 620 -20.63 16.57 12.15
N TRP A 621 -20.73 17.57 13.03
CA TRP A 621 -21.20 17.41 14.40
C TRP A 621 -22.33 18.37 14.68
N ILE A 622 -23.36 17.90 15.40
CA ILE A 622 -24.41 18.73 16.00
C ILE A 622 -24.04 18.97 17.46
N ASN A 623 -24.02 20.25 17.85
CA ASN A 623 -23.72 20.67 19.22
C ASN A 623 -24.82 21.61 19.72
N ASP A 624 -24.94 21.77 21.03
CA ASP A 624 -25.80 22.74 21.69
C ASP A 624 -27.26 22.68 21.17
N PHE A 625 -27.85 21.47 21.13
CA PHE A 625 -29.23 21.29 20.68
C PHE A 625 -30.23 21.83 21.70
N ASP A 626 -31.00 22.83 21.30
CA ASP A 626 -32.10 23.44 22.06
C ASP A 626 -33.43 23.02 21.40
N ALA A 627 -34.05 21.97 21.93
CA ALA A 627 -35.26 21.39 21.39
C ALA A 627 -36.45 22.38 21.47
N VAL A 628 -36.53 23.22 22.53
CA VAL A 628 -37.61 24.19 22.76
C VAL A 628 -37.64 25.25 21.64
N ASN A 629 -36.48 25.67 21.19
CA ASN A 629 -36.35 26.70 20.15
C ASN A 629 -36.09 26.11 18.76
N GLY A 630 -35.94 24.78 18.62
CA GLY A 630 -35.55 24.14 17.36
C GLY A 630 -34.21 24.61 16.85
N ALA A 631 -33.28 24.93 17.78
CA ALA A 631 -31.98 25.53 17.47
C ALA A 631 -30.85 24.58 17.80
N PHE A 632 -29.79 24.58 16.99
CA PHE A 632 -28.59 23.76 17.18
C PHE A 632 -27.40 24.35 16.43
N LYS A 633 -26.21 23.94 16.82
CA LYS A 633 -24.98 24.30 16.12
C LYS A 633 -24.48 23.15 15.27
N VAL A 634 -24.12 23.43 14.03
CA VAL A 634 -23.44 22.49 13.13
C VAL A 634 -21.97 22.86 13.04
N TYR A 635 -21.09 21.96 13.44
CA TYR A 635 -19.65 22.08 13.28
C TYR A 635 -19.17 21.22 12.11
N ASN A 636 -18.50 21.83 11.13
CA ASN A 636 -17.85 21.14 10.02
C ASN A 636 -16.37 20.89 10.38
N GLU A 637 -16.03 19.63 10.73
CA GLU A 637 -14.67 19.20 11.07
C GLU A 637 -13.78 18.94 9.84
N ASN A 638 -14.33 18.97 8.61
CA ASN A 638 -13.49 18.89 7.40
C ASN A 638 -12.48 20.04 7.39
N PHE A 639 -11.33 19.85 6.74
CA PHE A 639 -10.27 20.83 6.62
C PHE A 639 -10.30 21.59 5.30
N PHE A 640 -10.90 21.02 4.24
CA PHE A 640 -10.84 21.56 2.88
C PHE A 640 -12.19 21.67 2.19
N LYS A 641 -13.20 20.99 2.67
CA LYS A 641 -14.48 20.85 1.98
C LYS A 641 -15.63 21.44 2.80
N THR A 642 -16.54 22.16 2.13
CA THR A 642 -17.79 22.63 2.71
C THR A 642 -18.79 21.49 2.88
N THR A 643 -19.96 21.78 3.48
CA THR A 643 -21.07 20.79 3.61
C THR A 643 -22.03 20.78 2.41
N ASP A 644 -21.64 21.31 1.25
CA ASP A 644 -22.52 21.46 0.09
C ASP A 644 -23.02 20.13 -0.49
N ASP A 645 -22.23 19.09 -0.39
CA ASP A 645 -22.55 17.73 -0.84
C ASP A 645 -23.36 16.90 0.18
N GLN A 646 -23.78 17.53 1.30
CA GLN A 646 -24.50 16.87 2.38
C GLN A 646 -25.90 17.42 2.54
N ASN A 647 -26.89 16.54 2.76
CA ASN A 647 -28.26 16.88 3.08
C ASN A 647 -28.56 16.54 4.52
N LEU A 648 -28.94 17.52 5.35
CA LEU A 648 -29.30 17.30 6.74
C LEU A 648 -30.78 17.02 6.87
N THR A 649 -31.14 15.98 7.60
CA THR A 649 -32.47 15.67 8.07
C THR A 649 -32.48 15.53 9.59
N ALA A 650 -33.60 15.94 10.22
CA ALA A 650 -33.89 15.66 11.61
C ALA A 650 -35.19 14.80 11.66
N THR A 651 -35.09 13.61 12.23
CA THR A 651 -36.22 12.68 12.38
C THR A 651 -36.66 12.65 13.84
N VAL A 652 -37.93 12.94 14.09
CA VAL A 652 -38.53 12.89 15.43
C VAL A 652 -39.15 11.52 15.65
N TYR A 653 -38.89 10.92 16.80
CA TYR A 653 -39.42 9.62 17.23
C TYR A 653 -40.16 9.75 18.57
N ALA A 654 -41.18 8.90 18.78
CA ALA A 654 -41.79 8.63 20.08
C ALA A 654 -41.67 7.13 20.39
N ASN A 655 -41.07 6.75 21.52
CA ASN A 655 -40.79 5.36 21.92
C ASN A 655 -40.18 4.53 20.76
N GLY A 656 -39.22 5.11 20.03
CA GLY A 656 -38.54 4.49 18.90
C GLY A 656 -39.37 4.40 17.60
N GLN A 657 -40.64 4.85 17.61
CA GLN A 657 -41.47 4.92 16.40
C GLN A 657 -41.27 6.26 15.70
N LYS A 658 -40.99 6.22 14.41
CA LYS A 658 -40.81 7.40 13.59
C LYS A 658 -42.10 8.16 13.42
N LEU A 659 -42.09 9.44 13.78
CA LEU A 659 -43.22 10.35 13.63
C LEU A 659 -43.12 11.19 12.36
N THR A 660 -42.05 11.93 12.20
CA THR A 660 -41.84 12.83 11.08
C THR A 660 -40.38 13.04 10.74
N VAL A 661 -40.11 13.53 9.53
CA VAL A 661 -38.77 13.93 9.05
C VAL A 661 -38.81 15.39 8.63
N VAL A 662 -37.87 16.16 9.12
CA VAL A 662 -37.68 17.57 8.77
C VAL A 662 -36.39 17.71 7.96
N GLU A 663 -36.47 18.23 6.75
CA GLU A 663 -35.29 18.61 5.96
C GLU A 663 -34.79 19.97 6.44
N ILE A 664 -33.44 20.11 6.49
CA ILE A 664 -32.79 21.32 6.98
C ILE A 664 -31.72 21.79 5.96
N PRO A 665 -32.19 22.50 4.91
CA PRO A 665 -31.30 22.94 3.83
C PRO A 665 -30.28 24.01 4.27
N GLU A 666 -30.50 24.67 5.39
CA GLU A 666 -29.63 25.70 5.96
C GLU A 666 -28.29 25.12 6.41
N ALA A 667 -28.15 23.80 6.51
CA ALA A 667 -26.90 23.11 6.84
C ALA A 667 -25.91 22.98 5.68
N LYS A 668 -26.28 23.44 4.49
CA LYS A 668 -25.37 23.53 3.34
C LYS A 668 -24.45 24.74 3.43
N GLY A 669 -23.30 24.67 2.74
CA GLY A 669 -22.35 25.78 2.61
C GLY A 669 -21.60 26.16 3.88
N ILE A 670 -21.56 25.28 4.89
CA ILE A 670 -20.75 25.52 6.10
C ILE A 670 -19.30 25.32 5.75
N ALA A 671 -18.51 26.36 5.93
CA ALA A 671 -17.07 26.34 5.64
C ALA A 671 -16.31 25.32 6.52
N PRO A 672 -15.17 24.79 6.06
CA PRO A 672 -14.34 23.89 6.86
C PRO A 672 -13.89 24.55 8.17
N GLN A 673 -13.79 23.78 9.24
CA GLN A 673 -13.36 24.20 10.58
C GLN A 673 -14.19 25.35 11.17
N THR A 674 -15.47 25.47 10.77
CA THR A 674 -16.39 26.50 11.28
C THR A 674 -17.67 25.93 11.86
N THR A 675 -18.29 26.71 12.72
CA THR A 675 -19.58 26.39 13.35
C THR A 675 -20.66 27.37 12.87
N LYS A 676 -21.84 26.85 12.51
CA LYS A 676 -23.00 27.63 12.12
C LYS A 676 -24.19 27.34 13.06
N LEU A 677 -24.77 28.38 13.64
CA LEU A 677 -26.05 28.26 14.35
C LEU A 677 -27.19 28.14 13.35
N ILE A 678 -28.00 27.13 13.49
CA ILE A 678 -29.22 26.89 12.69
C ILE A 678 -30.43 26.96 13.61
N LYS A 679 -31.49 27.59 13.13
CA LYS A 679 -32.83 27.57 13.75
C LYS A 679 -33.84 27.08 12.71
N SER A 680 -34.61 26.07 13.09
CA SER A 680 -35.63 25.46 12.23
C SER A 680 -36.99 25.51 12.93
N ASP A 681 -37.87 26.39 12.44
CA ASP A 681 -39.25 26.46 12.96
C ASP A 681 -40.00 25.17 12.66
N ALA A 682 -39.72 24.50 11.54
CA ALA A 682 -40.31 23.22 11.20
C ALA A 682 -39.90 22.12 12.21
N LEU A 683 -38.65 22.10 12.65
CA LEU A 683 -38.18 21.16 13.70
C LEU A 683 -38.82 21.48 15.05
N LYS A 684 -38.84 22.77 15.42
CA LYS A 684 -39.49 23.22 16.65
C LYS A 684 -40.99 22.79 16.69
N TYR A 685 -41.72 23.00 15.58
CA TYR A 685 -43.09 22.58 15.47
C TYR A 685 -43.27 21.06 15.59
N ALA A 686 -42.46 20.29 14.87
CA ALA A 686 -42.48 18.83 14.89
C ALA A 686 -42.24 18.25 16.31
N ILE A 687 -41.28 18.82 17.06
CA ILE A 687 -41.00 18.45 18.43
C ILE A 687 -42.21 18.78 19.34
N GLY A 688 -42.72 20.00 19.29
CA GLY A 688 -43.89 20.41 20.12
C GLY A 688 -45.15 19.59 19.84
N GLU A 689 -45.34 19.18 18.59
CA GLU A 689 -46.46 18.27 18.21
C GLU A 689 -46.24 16.88 18.81
N ALA A 690 -44.99 16.34 18.77
CA ALA A 690 -44.65 15.05 19.37
C ALA A 690 -44.86 15.06 20.89
N GLU A 691 -44.33 16.05 21.61
CA GLU A 691 -44.51 16.18 23.07
C GLU A 691 -45.99 16.31 23.47
N SER A 692 -46.79 17.05 22.68
CA SER A 692 -48.22 17.20 22.94
C SER A 692 -49.02 15.92 22.78
N LYS A 693 -48.68 15.09 21.77
CA LYS A 693 -49.42 13.86 21.45
C LYS A 693 -48.90 12.62 22.21
N HIS A 694 -47.67 12.68 22.68
CA HIS A 694 -46.95 11.57 23.31
C HIS A 694 -46.35 11.97 24.66
N ALA A 695 -47.08 12.67 25.50
CA ALA A 695 -46.62 13.37 26.70
C ALA A 695 -45.90 12.50 27.75
N LYS A 696 -46.09 11.16 27.75
CA LYS A 696 -45.41 10.22 28.65
C LYS A 696 -44.37 9.35 27.95
N GLU A 697 -44.24 9.50 26.65
CA GLU A 697 -43.34 8.69 25.86
C GLU A 697 -41.95 9.35 25.73
N GLU A 698 -40.90 8.52 25.53
CA GLU A 698 -39.60 9.05 25.20
C GLU A 698 -39.66 9.72 23.81
N ILE A 699 -39.26 10.99 23.74
CA ILE A 699 -39.14 11.70 22.48
C ILE A 699 -37.66 11.88 22.15
N THR A 700 -37.25 11.44 20.97
CA THR A 700 -35.88 11.62 20.47
C THR A 700 -35.85 12.30 19.11
N VAL A 701 -34.76 13.02 18.85
CA VAL A 701 -34.46 13.61 17.53
C VAL A 701 -33.18 13.02 17.01
N ASN A 702 -33.23 12.41 15.83
CA ASN A 702 -32.08 11.86 15.14
C ASN A 702 -31.72 12.79 13.97
N PHE A 703 -30.55 13.42 14.08
CA PHE A 703 -29.96 14.16 12.97
C PHE A 703 -29.11 13.22 12.11
N ALA A 704 -29.24 13.35 10.78
CA ALA A 704 -28.45 12.59 9.81
C ALA A 704 -28.04 13.47 8.64
N PHE A 705 -26.73 13.53 8.38
CA PHE A 705 -26.17 14.07 7.15
C PHE A 705 -26.01 12.94 6.14
N ALA A 706 -26.57 13.10 4.97
CA ALA A 706 -26.52 12.13 3.89
C ALA A 706 -25.92 12.74 2.63
N SER A 707 -25.04 11.99 1.97
CA SER A 707 -24.42 12.39 0.71
C SER A 707 -25.45 12.65 -0.39
N ASP A 708 -25.23 13.65 -1.22
CA ASP A 708 -26.01 13.89 -2.45
C ASP A 708 -25.56 13.02 -3.64
N GLY A 709 -24.47 12.25 -3.47
CA GLY A 709 -23.90 11.34 -4.47
C GLY A 709 -22.90 11.99 -5.44
N THR A 710 -22.46 13.22 -5.17
CA THR A 710 -21.47 13.90 -6.02
C THR A 710 -20.02 13.47 -5.73
N GLU A 711 -19.74 13.00 -4.51
CA GLU A 711 -18.44 12.43 -4.16
C GLU A 711 -18.27 11.02 -4.74
N ALA A 712 -17.14 10.75 -5.38
CA ALA A 712 -16.84 9.44 -5.95
C ALA A 712 -16.81 8.34 -4.86
N LEU A 713 -17.39 7.18 -5.16
CA LEU A 713 -17.52 6.01 -4.28
C LEU A 713 -18.36 6.26 -3.00
N VAL A 714 -19.07 7.37 -2.92
CA VAL A 714 -20.06 7.65 -1.85
C VAL A 714 -21.45 7.68 -2.46
N ASP A 715 -22.28 6.73 -2.09
CA ASP A 715 -23.60 6.57 -2.69
C ASP A 715 -24.54 7.72 -2.25
N LYS A 716 -25.44 8.16 -3.15
CA LYS A 716 -26.49 9.11 -2.80
C LYS A 716 -27.37 8.56 -1.68
N GLY A 717 -27.57 9.36 -0.62
CA GLY A 717 -28.32 8.96 0.56
C GLY A 717 -27.51 8.18 1.60
N GLN A 718 -26.22 7.91 1.34
CA GLN A 718 -25.34 7.32 2.34
C GLN A 718 -25.17 8.28 3.52
N VAL A 719 -25.49 7.83 4.73
CA VAL A 719 -25.31 8.62 5.95
C VAL A 719 -23.83 8.68 6.29
N THR A 720 -23.28 9.89 6.34
CA THR A 720 -21.89 10.20 6.64
C THR A 720 -21.69 10.65 8.10
N SER A 721 -22.70 11.29 8.68
CA SER A 721 -22.69 11.74 10.08
C SER A 721 -24.09 11.61 10.69
N ARG A 722 -24.15 11.27 11.97
CA ARG A 722 -25.42 11.09 12.70
C ARG A 722 -25.26 11.38 14.18
N GLN A 723 -26.30 11.93 14.80
CA GLN A 723 -26.39 12.09 16.26
C GLN A 723 -27.84 12.01 16.70
N GLN A 724 -28.04 11.46 17.89
CA GLN A 724 -29.34 11.39 18.55
C GLN A 724 -29.35 12.24 19.80
N PHE A 725 -30.46 12.93 20.04
CA PHE A 725 -30.70 13.69 21.28
C PHE A 725 -32.06 13.27 21.85
N ILE A 726 -32.09 13.06 23.18
CA ILE A 726 -33.31 12.87 23.95
C ILE A 726 -33.88 14.23 24.22
N VAL A 727 -35.16 14.44 23.85
CA VAL A 727 -35.96 15.66 24.12
C VAL A 727 -36.73 15.50 25.41
N SER A 728 -37.46 14.39 25.54
CA SER A 728 -38.18 14.02 26.76
C SER A 728 -37.93 12.55 27.07
N GLU A 729 -37.74 12.26 28.35
CA GLU A 729 -37.58 10.88 28.84
C GLU A 729 -38.94 10.22 29.05
N TYR A 730 -38.99 8.88 28.95
CA TYR A 730 -40.19 8.10 29.26
C TYR A 730 -40.60 8.30 30.72
N GLN A 731 -41.88 8.55 30.97
CA GLN A 731 -42.43 8.71 32.30
C GLN A 731 -43.18 7.44 32.70
N PHE A 732 -42.66 6.80 33.76
CA PHE A 732 -43.30 5.65 34.41
C PHE A 732 -44.53 6.13 35.22
N ASP A 733 -45.62 5.35 35.23
CA ASP A 733 -46.78 5.60 36.05
C ASP A 733 -46.52 5.42 37.55
#